data_6863fe9fa55db5e13f0a905d3e1e3f88
#
_entry.id   6863fe9fa55db5e13f0a905d3e1e3f88
#
_cell.length_a   1.000
_cell.length_b   1.000
_cell.length_c   1.000
_cell.angle_alpha   90.00
_cell.angle_beta   90.00
_cell.angle_gamma   90.00
#
_symmetry.space_group_name_H-M   'P 1'
#
loop_
_entity.id
_entity.type
_entity.pdbx_description
1 polymer ?
#
loop_
_entity_poly.entity_id
_entity_poly.type
_entity_poly.pdbx_seq_one_letter_code
_entity_poly.pdbx_strand_id
1 'polypeptide(L)'
;MAIGSQESSQSAPESQRRRLPRPRLATLLAVLAVALFAAWGIGTPLIGQATSAPTGTMVQSGPFPQAGYNESVGGNGLLYDTYTSAIPGTIVFKKALQDGQFGGWDPYNDAGGALGSVPNDALLSPLTVPYYVLPTWMGPAYTELLIIICGVGGSFLFLRRLGLSRVAGVLGGLTFVGSGFMVMWVDFPQSRTAAFIPALFWTVERFLQTRRVRDAVLISIPIASMLLGGFPAVTGYAGVTASVYVVVRLIAMHRDNLRRLLLTALGYAGGILGGVGLVAFQLLPFVGFMKTWIIIGRSQTADQHLDGTTLLTLVAPWAVGTGNPQSNYFYLSPNAIESVDYIGAAAVVLVLVAAALPWRARPLLPRSVWTFFTASSAIWLLLIYVGGAPLALLQNTPVVRAIFGQNFIGRSRSILGFLLAVLVAIGYEVLTRRREAAAESAETVTPHRFRKLWPAFIGLATLGIFLGVLVTGYSDAEHTGANAIGRSAALSLFKHQMAYAAAFTLAAIVCVAVLWYTGRDSREPGRGLDFGKATRGLRFTAAAALPLLLAWQSSVFASQFFPRSPVNTFYPVTDTHAYLSANLGENRYASTTTGMVFGTNSAYALRAVNGHNFINQNFGAMINAIPDGVIQYETYVDFPQNQATATSPILDQLAAKYWVGSLADLVLGKQVNAKTDGSTYELKPGQSVTVAVPITGRLRGIDITPVGTVKTTKADALDVVVHNGSGATVAHTSRLADTLQATMTSGTAFTIPIAADTQAAGTTYTATLTWHGSKPITVNADAGSPALGAVAGQNDGLVLVHVGDSQIYQRLNAQPRIRWASKSTVVRDESQRVGLLASGSVGANEVVLTGSGPAASGASAGVTVTEDGDTAVSTTVDAKGSGYLVVADADQVGWKATVDGGSAKLRDADQGVVAVAVPAGKHVVTLTYSAPHERLGLAATGATIVILVGAVVAEWWWPRRKRRRQS
;
A
#
# COMPACT_ATOMS: atom_id res chain seq x y z
N MET A 1 17.42 94.43 22.12
CA MET A 1 17.66 93.55 20.95
C MET A 1 18.27 92.26 21.45
N ALA A 2 17.44 91.24 21.60
CA ALA A 2 17.87 89.88 21.99
C ALA A 2 17.18 88.88 21.07
N ILE A 3 17.97 88.13 20.38
CA ILE A 3 17.54 87.03 19.51
C ILE A 3 17.63 85.76 20.33
N GLY A 4 16.48 85.18 20.59
CA GLY A 4 16.39 83.85 21.26
C GLY A 4 16.50 82.72 20.23
N SER A 5 17.44 81.81 20.45
CA SER A 5 17.60 80.52 19.74
C SER A 5 16.76 79.47 20.41
N GLN A 6 15.77 78.91 19.69
CA GLN A 6 15.07 77.70 20.08
C GLN A 6 15.88 76.48 19.57
N GLU A 7 16.41 75.71 20.51
CA GLU A 7 16.91 74.36 20.26
C GLU A 7 15.73 73.38 20.17
N SER A 8 15.53 72.81 19.03
CA SER A 8 14.63 71.72 18.83
C SER A 8 15.29 70.36 19.14
N SER A 9 14.97 69.77 20.29
CA SER A 9 15.36 68.36 20.62
C SER A 9 14.64 67.37 19.72
N GLN A 10 15.31 66.84 18.75
CA GLN A 10 14.86 65.68 18.02
C GLN A 10 15.02 64.42 18.88
N SER A 11 13.93 63.90 19.42
CA SER A 11 13.86 62.60 20.02
C SER A 11 13.99 61.51 18.95
N ALA A 12 14.97 60.60 19.10
CA ALA A 12 15.17 59.44 18.26
C ALA A 12 13.93 58.54 18.22
N PRO A 13 13.59 57.94 17.06
CA PRO A 13 12.44 57.06 16.98
C PRO A 13 12.69 55.76 17.76
N GLU A 14 11.89 55.53 18.82
CA GLU A 14 11.76 54.22 19.48
C GLU A 14 11.60 53.10 18.48
N SER A 15 12.50 52.14 18.49
CA SER A 15 12.41 50.91 17.71
C SER A 15 11.09 50.21 18.03
N GLN A 16 10.12 50.31 17.14
CA GLN A 16 8.90 49.52 17.19
C GLN A 16 9.29 48.04 17.13
N ARG A 17 9.43 47.39 18.27
CA ARG A 17 9.42 45.92 18.37
C ARG A 17 8.13 45.47 17.71
N ARG A 18 8.23 44.87 16.52
CA ARG A 18 7.13 44.19 15.85
C ARG A 18 6.59 43.08 16.77
N ARG A 19 5.56 43.40 17.55
CA ARG A 19 4.80 42.41 18.30
C ARG A 19 4.22 41.46 17.25
N LEU A 20 4.64 40.18 17.31
CA LEU A 20 4.01 39.10 16.53
C LEU A 20 2.49 39.15 16.79
N PRO A 21 1.66 39.22 15.75
CA PRO A 21 0.21 39.28 15.93
C PRO A 21 -0.26 38.03 16.68
N ARG A 22 -0.87 38.25 17.85
CA ARG A 22 -1.48 37.15 18.62
C ARG A 22 -2.40 36.32 17.69
N PRO A 23 -2.27 34.98 17.63
CA PRO A 23 -3.15 34.16 16.81
C PRO A 23 -4.58 34.39 17.29
N ARG A 24 -5.50 34.66 16.36
CA ARG A 24 -6.92 34.79 16.67
C ARG A 24 -7.44 33.43 17.15
N LEU A 25 -8.30 33.41 18.17
CA LEU A 25 -8.87 32.20 18.78
C LEU A 25 -9.43 31.21 17.73
N ALA A 26 -10.13 31.69 16.71
CA ALA A 26 -10.63 30.85 15.62
C ALA A 26 -9.52 30.10 14.83
N THR A 27 -8.33 30.72 14.70
CA THR A 27 -7.18 30.03 14.06
C THR A 27 -6.62 28.93 14.98
N LEU A 28 -6.56 29.20 16.29
CA LEU A 28 -6.13 28.21 17.28
C LEU A 28 -7.09 27.00 17.30
N LEU A 29 -8.41 27.25 17.28
CA LEU A 29 -9.40 26.18 17.24
C LEU A 29 -9.30 25.36 15.95
N ALA A 30 -9.04 25.98 14.81
CA ALA A 30 -8.85 25.25 13.56
C ALA A 30 -7.57 24.39 13.57
N VAL A 31 -6.46 24.89 14.14
CA VAL A 31 -5.24 24.10 14.33
C VAL A 31 -5.47 22.95 15.32
N LEU A 32 -6.19 23.22 16.42
CA LEU A 32 -6.59 22.19 17.38
C LEU A 32 -7.43 21.11 16.71
N ALA A 33 -8.33 21.45 15.78
CA ALA A 33 -9.11 20.48 15.02
C ALA A 33 -8.21 19.51 14.21
N VAL A 34 -7.14 20.01 13.60
CA VAL A 34 -6.15 19.14 12.90
C VAL A 34 -5.36 18.28 13.91
N ALA A 35 -4.97 18.85 15.04
CA ALA A 35 -4.26 18.10 16.07
C ALA A 35 -5.15 16.99 16.67
N LEU A 36 -6.44 17.27 16.88
CA LEU A 36 -7.41 16.26 17.31
C LEU A 36 -7.61 15.15 16.26
N PHE A 37 -7.66 15.52 14.97
CA PHE A 37 -7.72 14.54 13.90
C PHE A 37 -6.49 13.62 13.91
N ALA A 38 -5.29 14.16 14.00
CA ALA A 38 -4.07 13.35 14.04
C ALA A 38 -3.99 12.49 15.30
N ALA A 39 -4.28 13.07 16.48
CA ALA A 39 -4.21 12.37 17.77
C ALA A 39 -5.28 11.28 17.90
N TRP A 40 -6.48 11.49 17.38
CA TRP A 40 -7.56 10.51 17.44
C TRP A 40 -7.45 9.49 16.30
N GLY A 41 -7.14 9.92 15.07
CA GLY A 41 -7.00 9.05 13.91
C GLY A 41 -5.87 8.04 14.09
N ILE A 42 -4.65 8.51 14.31
CA ILE A 42 -3.47 7.65 14.52
C ILE A 42 -3.52 7.02 15.93
N GLY A 43 -3.77 7.82 16.96
CA GLY A 43 -3.97 7.36 18.33
C GLY A 43 -2.69 6.88 19.03
N THR A 44 -2.80 5.73 19.73
CA THR A 44 -1.74 5.15 20.56
C THR A 44 -0.40 4.87 19.85
N PRO A 45 -0.33 4.62 18.53
CA PRO A 45 0.94 4.52 17.82
C PRO A 45 1.84 5.77 17.91
N LEU A 46 1.27 6.97 18.02
CA LEU A 46 2.07 8.20 18.18
C LEU A 46 2.87 8.26 19.49
N ILE A 47 2.41 7.57 20.51
CA ILE A 47 3.08 7.52 21.83
C ILE A 47 3.79 6.19 22.08
N GLY A 48 3.93 5.36 21.05
CA GLY A 48 4.68 4.10 21.12
C GLY A 48 3.99 2.95 21.87
N GLN A 49 2.67 3.01 22.09
CA GLN A 49 1.92 1.93 22.75
C GLN A 49 1.35 0.90 21.77
N ALA A 50 1.38 1.20 20.47
CA ALA A 50 0.97 0.33 19.38
C ALA A 50 1.74 0.68 18.11
N THR A 51 1.59 -0.12 17.06
CA THR A 51 2.05 0.22 15.71
C THR A 51 0.87 0.51 14.80
N SER A 52 1.01 1.46 13.86
CA SER A 52 0.04 1.65 12.77
C SER A 52 0.21 0.64 11.64
N ALA A 53 1.19 -0.27 11.71
CA ALA A 53 1.26 -1.38 10.78
C ALA A 53 0.11 -2.38 11.05
N PRO A 54 -0.56 -2.93 10.01
CA PRO A 54 -1.70 -3.85 10.22
C PRO A 54 -1.25 -5.28 10.57
N THR A 55 -0.19 -5.41 11.36
CA THR A 55 0.44 -6.68 11.71
C THR A 55 -0.41 -7.54 12.66
N GLY A 56 -1.36 -6.93 13.37
CA GLY A 56 -2.36 -7.70 14.13
C GLY A 56 -3.26 -8.58 13.26
N THR A 57 -3.43 -8.25 11.96
CA THR A 57 -4.07 -9.13 10.98
C THR A 57 -3.07 -10.12 10.39
N MET A 58 -1.85 -9.69 10.10
CA MET A 58 -0.78 -10.54 9.57
C MET A 58 -0.60 -11.81 10.40
N VAL A 59 -0.54 -11.65 11.72
CA VAL A 59 -0.29 -12.77 12.65
C VAL A 59 -1.46 -13.76 12.80
N GLN A 60 -2.54 -13.59 12.03
CA GLN A 60 -3.66 -14.54 11.99
C GLN A 60 -3.50 -15.62 10.91
N SER A 61 -2.43 -15.57 10.14
CA SER A 61 -2.13 -16.50 9.05
C SER A 61 -0.71 -17.02 9.18
N GLY A 62 -0.34 -17.99 8.36
CA GLY A 62 1.00 -18.59 8.40
C GLY A 62 1.28 -19.33 9.70
N PRO A 63 2.51 -19.27 10.21
CA PRO A 63 2.91 -19.99 11.44
C PRO A 63 2.43 -19.31 12.74
N PHE A 64 2.02 -18.06 12.68
CA PHE A 64 1.79 -17.23 13.87
C PHE A 64 0.67 -17.73 14.79
N PRO A 65 -0.50 -18.21 14.31
CA PRO A 65 -1.54 -18.74 15.20
C PRO A 65 -1.05 -19.88 16.07
N GLN A 66 -0.26 -20.80 15.53
CA GLN A 66 0.33 -21.93 16.26
C GLN A 66 1.40 -21.46 17.26
N ALA A 67 2.09 -20.35 16.97
CA ALA A 67 3.03 -19.70 17.87
C ALA A 67 2.36 -18.83 18.96
N GLY A 68 1.03 -18.89 19.10
CA GLY A 68 0.27 -18.20 20.15
C GLY A 68 -0.34 -16.85 19.75
N TYR A 69 -0.24 -16.42 18.48
CA TYR A 69 -0.87 -15.20 17.96
C TYR A 69 -2.23 -15.51 17.35
N ASN A 70 -3.16 -16.06 18.14
CA ASN A 70 -4.45 -16.55 17.65
C ASN A 70 -5.60 -15.54 17.75
N GLU A 71 -5.36 -14.31 18.22
CA GLU A 71 -6.36 -13.26 18.31
C GLU A 71 -6.03 -12.07 17.41
N SER A 72 -7.05 -11.59 16.68
CA SER A 72 -6.94 -10.36 15.89
C SER A 72 -7.11 -9.13 16.78
N VAL A 73 -6.06 -8.37 16.96
CA VAL A 73 -6.11 -7.14 17.74
C VAL A 73 -5.58 -5.97 16.89
N GLY A 74 -6.46 -5.01 16.65
CA GLY A 74 -6.08 -3.71 16.07
C GLY A 74 -5.53 -3.74 14.64
N GLY A 75 -5.66 -4.87 13.92
CA GLY A 75 -5.23 -5.01 12.54
C GLY A 75 -6.25 -4.48 11.53
N ASN A 76 -5.91 -4.53 10.24
CA ASN A 76 -6.78 -4.18 9.12
C ASN A 76 -6.44 -5.04 7.90
N GLY A 77 -7.29 -6.01 7.57
CA GLY A 77 -7.07 -6.97 6.47
C GLY A 77 -7.10 -6.33 5.07
N LEU A 78 -7.72 -5.16 4.92
CA LEU A 78 -7.71 -4.42 3.66
C LEU A 78 -6.34 -3.81 3.32
N LEU A 79 -5.45 -3.69 4.33
CA LEU A 79 -4.10 -3.15 4.17
C LEU A 79 -3.05 -4.25 3.96
N TYR A 80 -3.43 -5.35 3.32
CA TYR A 80 -2.61 -6.54 3.11
C TYR A 80 -1.24 -6.22 2.48
N ASP A 81 -1.22 -5.46 1.38
CA ASP A 81 0.01 -5.12 0.66
C ASP A 81 1.02 -4.34 1.52
N THR A 82 0.56 -3.63 2.56
CA THR A 82 1.47 -2.85 3.39
C THR A 82 2.38 -3.74 4.23
N TYR A 83 1.86 -4.84 4.80
CA TYR A 83 2.67 -5.75 5.62
C TYR A 83 3.29 -6.90 4.82
N THR A 84 2.89 -7.12 3.57
CA THR A 84 3.48 -8.15 2.70
C THR A 84 4.49 -7.61 1.68
N SER A 85 4.45 -6.31 1.37
CA SER A 85 5.35 -5.70 0.39
C SER A 85 6.03 -4.42 0.93
N ALA A 86 5.26 -3.35 1.19
CA ALA A 86 5.82 -2.03 1.44
C ALA A 86 6.70 -1.95 2.70
N ILE A 87 6.28 -2.55 3.82
CA ILE A 87 7.06 -2.56 5.07
C ILE A 87 8.27 -3.51 4.96
N PRO A 88 8.13 -4.78 4.48
CA PRO A 88 9.27 -5.66 4.25
C PRO A 88 10.32 -5.06 3.33
N GLY A 89 9.92 -4.50 2.18
CA GLY A 89 10.84 -3.79 1.27
C GLY A 89 11.55 -2.61 1.95
N THR A 90 10.83 -1.86 2.80
CA THR A 90 11.43 -0.77 3.60
C THR A 90 12.45 -1.29 4.62
N ILE A 91 12.22 -2.47 5.23
CA ILE A 91 13.16 -3.10 6.17
C ILE A 91 14.45 -3.48 5.44
N VAL A 92 14.35 -4.15 4.28
CA VAL A 92 15.51 -4.52 3.44
C VAL A 92 16.28 -3.27 3.01
N PHE A 93 15.58 -2.26 2.49
CA PHE A 93 16.20 -1.02 2.04
C PHE A 93 16.90 -0.26 3.18
N LYS A 94 16.27 -0.19 4.37
CA LYS A 94 16.89 0.40 5.58
C LYS A 94 18.18 -0.31 5.95
N LYS A 95 18.17 -1.66 5.95
CA LYS A 95 19.35 -2.46 6.24
C LYS A 95 20.46 -2.16 5.25
N ALA A 96 20.18 -2.16 3.94
CA ALA A 96 21.16 -1.83 2.92
C ALA A 96 21.78 -0.43 3.15
N LEU A 97 20.97 0.58 3.50
CA LEU A 97 21.48 1.92 3.83
C LEU A 97 22.38 1.92 5.07
N GLN A 98 22.07 1.11 6.09
CA GLN A 98 22.91 0.96 7.29
C GLN A 98 24.26 0.30 6.97
N ASP A 99 24.26 -0.62 6.00
CA ASP A 99 25.48 -1.27 5.48
C ASP A 99 26.23 -0.39 4.45
N GLY A 100 25.80 0.87 4.26
CA GLY A 100 26.43 1.84 3.34
C GLY A 100 26.17 1.56 1.86
N GLN A 101 25.16 0.76 1.53
CA GLN A 101 24.78 0.39 0.17
C GLN A 101 23.45 1.05 -0.24
N PHE A 102 23.30 1.34 -1.53
CA PHE A 102 21.98 1.64 -2.07
C PHE A 102 21.25 0.33 -2.33
N GLY A 103 20.13 0.09 -1.61
CA GLY A 103 19.33 -1.12 -1.71
C GLY A 103 18.64 -1.27 -3.07
N GLY A 104 19.41 -1.61 -4.10
CA GLY A 104 18.92 -1.76 -5.47
C GLY A 104 18.22 -3.08 -5.76
N TRP A 105 18.46 -4.09 -4.93
CA TRP A 105 18.00 -5.47 -5.10
C TRP A 105 17.47 -6.05 -3.79
N ASP A 106 16.35 -6.77 -3.85
CA ASP A 106 15.83 -7.63 -2.78
C ASP A 106 16.07 -9.10 -3.17
N PRO A 107 16.99 -9.83 -2.52
CA PRO A 107 17.28 -11.23 -2.85
C PRO A 107 16.27 -12.21 -2.24
N TYR A 108 15.32 -11.73 -1.44
CA TYR A 108 14.48 -12.57 -0.60
C TYR A 108 13.16 -12.97 -1.28
N ASN A 109 12.58 -12.11 -2.13
CA ASN A 109 11.30 -12.33 -2.82
C ASN A 109 11.49 -12.85 -4.25
N ASP A 110 10.68 -13.84 -4.69
CA ASP A 110 10.51 -14.26 -6.09
C ASP A 110 11.83 -14.56 -6.82
N ALA A 111 12.75 -15.26 -6.14
CA ALA A 111 14.13 -15.48 -6.58
C ALA A 111 14.96 -14.20 -6.79
N GLY A 112 14.51 -13.08 -6.27
CA GLY A 112 15.14 -11.77 -6.30
C GLY A 112 14.44 -10.78 -7.23
N GLY A 113 14.40 -9.51 -6.80
CA GLY A 113 13.74 -8.43 -7.54
C GLY A 113 14.35 -7.06 -7.34
N ALA A 114 14.07 -6.12 -8.25
CA ALA A 114 14.49 -4.73 -8.11
C ALA A 114 13.78 -4.05 -6.93
N LEU A 115 14.51 -3.25 -6.13
CA LEU A 115 14.00 -2.59 -4.93
C LEU A 115 14.09 -1.05 -5.03
N GLY A 116 15.18 -0.42 -4.67
CA GLY A 116 15.30 1.04 -4.56
C GLY A 116 15.11 1.84 -5.84
N SER A 117 15.27 1.18 -6.98
CA SER A 117 15.04 1.77 -8.32
C SER A 117 13.58 1.68 -8.77
N VAL A 118 12.69 1.09 -7.96
CA VAL A 118 11.26 0.94 -8.23
C VAL A 118 10.49 1.92 -7.37
N PRO A 119 9.60 2.74 -7.93
CA PRO A 119 8.87 3.74 -7.14
C PRO A 119 7.79 3.14 -6.23
N ASN A 120 7.29 1.94 -6.50
CA ASN A 120 6.07 1.39 -5.93
C ASN A 120 5.99 1.38 -4.39
N ASP A 121 7.09 1.08 -3.69
CA ASP A 121 7.11 1.06 -2.23
C ASP A 121 7.38 2.43 -1.61
N ALA A 122 7.51 3.47 -2.44
CA ALA A 122 7.80 4.84 -2.03
C ALA A 122 9.05 4.96 -1.11
N LEU A 123 10.05 4.08 -1.30
CA LEU A 123 11.24 4.01 -0.46
C LEU A 123 11.99 5.34 -0.41
N LEU A 124 12.03 6.08 -1.52
CA LEU A 124 12.72 7.36 -1.65
C LEU A 124 11.82 8.57 -1.44
N SER A 125 10.57 8.37 -1.04
CA SER A 125 9.67 9.47 -0.70
C SER A 125 10.20 10.26 0.50
N PRO A 126 10.16 11.61 0.47
CA PRO A 126 10.49 12.42 1.64
C PRO A 126 9.65 12.06 2.89
N LEU A 127 8.44 11.49 2.67
CA LEU A 127 7.54 11.10 3.76
C LEU A 127 7.88 9.73 4.36
N THR A 128 8.78 8.94 3.74
CA THR A 128 9.25 7.64 4.27
C THR A 128 10.40 7.78 5.27
N VAL A 129 10.99 8.98 5.41
CA VAL A 129 12.12 9.24 6.33
C VAL A 129 11.91 8.68 7.75
N PRO A 130 10.72 8.75 8.38
CA PRO A 130 10.51 8.18 9.71
C PRO A 130 10.90 6.70 9.84
N TYR A 131 10.70 5.90 8.80
CA TYR A 131 11.11 4.48 8.81
C TYR A 131 12.62 4.29 8.96
N TYR A 132 13.42 5.24 8.44
CA TYR A 132 14.89 5.16 8.46
C TYR A 132 15.52 5.68 9.75
N VAL A 133 14.89 6.68 10.38
CA VAL A 133 15.45 7.36 11.57
C VAL A 133 14.85 6.88 12.89
N LEU A 134 13.69 6.21 12.86
CA LEU A 134 13.03 5.65 14.04
C LEU A 134 13.09 4.10 14.03
N PRO A 135 12.76 3.44 15.15
CA PRO A 135 12.45 2.02 15.14
C PRO A 135 11.37 1.73 14.08
N THR A 136 11.55 0.71 13.26
CA THR A 136 10.72 0.50 12.06
C THR A 136 9.23 0.39 12.36
N TRP A 137 8.85 -0.22 13.50
CA TRP A 137 7.46 -0.33 13.94
C TRP A 137 6.79 1.02 14.28
N MET A 138 7.55 2.09 14.52
CA MET A 138 7.04 3.45 14.69
C MET A 138 6.90 4.19 13.35
N GLY A 139 7.61 3.73 12.31
CA GLY A 139 7.65 4.37 10.99
C GLY A 139 6.27 4.72 10.41
N PRO A 140 5.31 3.78 10.38
CA PRO A 140 3.97 4.02 9.83
C PRO A 140 3.26 5.22 10.46
N ALA A 141 3.20 5.31 11.79
CA ALA A 141 2.51 6.38 12.50
C ALA A 141 3.08 7.78 12.22
N TYR A 142 4.41 7.88 12.18
CA TYR A 142 5.07 9.16 11.91
C TYR A 142 5.09 9.53 10.43
N THR A 143 5.05 8.54 9.54
CA THR A 143 4.82 8.78 8.09
C THR A 143 3.43 9.36 7.88
N GLU A 144 2.39 8.80 8.50
CA GLU A 144 1.03 9.33 8.43
C GLU A 144 0.93 10.74 9.03
N LEU A 145 1.61 11.01 10.15
CA LEU A 145 1.71 12.35 10.71
C LEU A 145 2.33 13.34 9.70
N LEU A 146 3.39 12.95 8.98
CA LEU A 146 4.00 13.78 7.94
C LEU A 146 3.06 13.98 6.74
N ILE A 147 2.29 12.97 6.35
CA ILE A 147 1.25 13.07 5.31
C ILE A 147 0.21 14.12 5.70
N ILE A 148 -0.28 14.09 6.95
CA ILE A 148 -1.23 15.07 7.48
C ILE A 148 -0.61 16.48 7.46
N ILE A 149 0.62 16.65 7.95
CA ILE A 149 1.32 17.94 7.96
C ILE A 149 1.51 18.48 6.54
N CYS A 150 1.94 17.64 5.60
CA CYS A 150 2.16 18.01 4.21
C CYS A 150 0.85 18.41 3.51
N GLY A 151 -0.19 17.60 3.62
CA GLY A 151 -1.49 17.86 3.00
C GLY A 151 -2.18 19.11 3.55
N VAL A 152 -2.20 19.29 4.89
CA VAL A 152 -2.75 20.48 5.53
C VAL A 152 -1.90 21.72 5.21
N GLY A 153 -0.58 21.59 5.30
CA GLY A 153 0.36 22.68 5.03
C GLY A 153 0.27 23.18 3.58
N GLY A 154 0.28 22.26 2.62
CA GLY A 154 0.12 22.58 1.19
C GLY A 154 -1.21 23.27 0.90
N SER A 155 -2.32 22.72 1.42
CA SER A 155 -3.67 23.30 1.29
C SER A 155 -3.75 24.70 1.91
N PHE A 156 -3.22 24.87 3.11
CA PHE A 156 -3.16 26.16 3.79
C PHE A 156 -2.40 27.17 2.95
N LEU A 157 -1.21 26.84 2.44
CA LEU A 157 -0.40 27.72 1.62
C LEU A 157 -1.11 28.11 0.31
N PHE A 158 -1.77 27.15 -0.36
CA PHE A 158 -2.53 27.39 -1.57
C PHE A 158 -3.71 28.31 -1.33
N LEU A 159 -4.56 28.00 -0.36
CA LEU A 159 -5.77 28.76 -0.06
C LEU A 159 -5.44 30.17 0.47
N ARG A 160 -4.38 30.31 1.26
CA ARG A 160 -3.86 31.63 1.66
C ARG A 160 -3.33 32.43 0.48
N ARG A 161 -2.73 31.78 -0.50
CA ARG A 161 -2.27 32.42 -1.73
C ARG A 161 -3.43 32.96 -2.59
N LEU A 162 -4.57 32.29 -2.55
CA LEU A 162 -5.81 32.75 -3.16
C LEU A 162 -6.50 33.90 -2.39
N GLY A 163 -6.03 34.26 -1.19
CA GLY A 163 -6.58 35.35 -0.38
C GLY A 163 -7.62 34.92 0.65
N LEU A 164 -7.87 33.61 0.83
CA LEU A 164 -8.81 33.11 1.83
C LEU A 164 -8.25 33.23 3.25
N SER A 165 -9.12 33.16 4.26
CA SER A 165 -8.73 33.30 5.67
C SER A 165 -7.87 32.11 6.14
N ARG A 166 -7.19 32.27 7.31
CA ARG A 166 -6.40 31.21 7.91
C ARG A 166 -7.25 30.00 8.27
N VAL A 167 -8.44 30.24 8.81
CA VAL A 167 -9.39 29.18 9.19
C VAL A 167 -9.84 28.40 7.96
N ALA A 168 -10.23 29.07 6.88
CA ALA A 168 -10.58 28.43 5.62
C ALA A 168 -9.43 27.59 5.05
N GLY A 169 -8.17 28.10 5.17
CA GLY A 169 -6.98 27.38 4.76
C GLY A 169 -6.76 26.07 5.53
N VAL A 170 -6.89 26.11 6.85
CA VAL A 170 -6.77 24.90 7.69
C VAL A 170 -7.93 23.94 7.45
N LEU A 171 -9.15 24.47 7.34
CA LEU A 171 -10.35 23.67 7.10
C LEU A 171 -10.29 22.90 5.78
N GLY A 172 -9.87 23.55 4.70
CA GLY A 172 -9.64 22.86 3.42
C GLY A 172 -8.58 21.77 3.54
N GLY A 173 -7.48 22.06 4.28
CA GLY A 173 -6.46 21.06 4.55
C GLY A 173 -6.97 19.86 5.35
N LEU A 174 -7.73 20.11 6.41
CA LEU A 174 -8.36 19.04 7.22
C LEU A 174 -9.33 18.20 6.38
N THR A 175 -10.17 18.83 5.56
CA THR A 175 -11.08 18.10 4.65
C THR A 175 -10.30 17.23 3.68
N PHE A 176 -9.17 17.70 3.15
CA PHE A 176 -8.35 16.92 2.23
C PHE A 176 -7.74 15.69 2.91
N VAL A 177 -7.04 15.87 4.04
CA VAL A 177 -6.39 14.74 4.73
C VAL A 177 -7.40 13.80 5.40
N GLY A 178 -8.58 14.27 5.75
CA GLY A 178 -9.70 13.44 6.24
C GLY A 178 -10.59 12.87 5.14
N SER A 179 -10.23 13.05 3.87
CA SER A 179 -10.99 12.50 2.75
C SER A 179 -10.87 10.99 2.65
N GLY A 180 -11.86 10.35 2.02
CA GLY A 180 -11.90 8.91 1.82
C GLY A 180 -10.62 8.37 1.20
N PHE A 181 -10.10 9.03 0.14
CA PHE A 181 -8.84 8.61 -0.46
C PHE A 181 -7.67 8.64 0.53
N MET A 182 -7.48 9.73 1.27
CA MET A 182 -6.33 9.86 2.17
C MET A 182 -6.39 8.91 3.37
N VAL A 183 -7.59 8.62 3.87
CA VAL A 183 -7.78 7.70 5.01
C VAL A 183 -7.72 6.23 4.57
N MET A 184 -8.39 5.87 3.46
CA MET A 184 -8.44 4.47 3.01
C MET A 184 -7.10 3.97 2.46
N TRP A 185 -6.25 4.87 1.96
CA TRP A 185 -4.90 4.55 1.48
C TRP A 185 -3.81 4.82 2.54
N VAL A 186 -4.15 4.72 3.84
CA VAL A 186 -3.18 4.81 4.94
C VAL A 186 -2.06 3.78 4.76
N ASP A 187 -0.83 4.18 5.03
CA ASP A 187 0.42 3.40 4.83
C ASP A 187 0.76 2.99 3.40
N PHE A 188 -0.12 3.23 2.44
CA PHE A 188 0.16 2.97 1.03
C PHE A 188 0.95 4.11 0.36
N PRO A 189 1.72 3.82 -0.69
CA PRO A 189 2.41 4.82 -1.51
C PRO A 189 1.48 5.88 -2.10
N GLN A 190 0.23 5.54 -2.37
CA GLN A 190 -0.78 6.42 -2.97
C GLN A 190 -1.07 7.65 -2.13
N SER A 191 -1.21 7.50 -0.81
CA SER A 191 -1.42 8.64 0.10
C SER A 191 -0.17 9.52 0.21
N ARG A 192 1.03 8.92 0.21
CA ARG A 192 2.31 9.67 0.18
C ARG A 192 2.43 10.54 -1.07
N THR A 193 2.02 10.01 -2.23
CA THR A 193 1.96 10.79 -3.49
C THR A 193 0.93 11.90 -3.40
N ALA A 194 -0.31 11.59 -2.98
CA ALA A 194 -1.42 12.54 -2.94
C ALA A 194 -1.19 13.70 -1.96
N ALA A 195 -0.44 13.50 -0.87
CA ALA A 195 -0.13 14.53 0.12
C ALA A 195 0.51 15.79 -0.50
N PHE A 196 1.18 15.66 -1.65
CA PHE A 196 1.82 16.78 -2.35
C PHE A 196 0.91 17.48 -3.37
N ILE A 197 -0.32 17.00 -3.65
CA ILE A 197 -1.27 17.65 -4.58
C ILE A 197 -1.50 19.11 -4.19
N PRO A 198 -1.82 19.45 -2.93
CA PRO A 198 -2.03 20.84 -2.57
C PRO A 198 -0.77 21.71 -2.71
N ALA A 199 0.41 21.15 -2.46
CA ALA A 199 1.68 21.84 -2.63
C ALA A 199 1.97 22.13 -4.12
N LEU A 200 1.60 21.21 -5.03
CA LEU A 200 1.67 21.43 -6.48
C LEU A 200 0.81 22.63 -6.88
N PHE A 201 -0.45 22.68 -6.46
CA PHE A 201 -1.34 23.81 -6.77
C PHE A 201 -0.85 25.13 -6.14
N TRP A 202 -0.27 25.09 -4.95
CA TRP A 202 0.34 26.27 -4.33
C TRP A 202 1.53 26.80 -5.12
N THR A 203 2.44 25.95 -5.55
CA THR A 203 3.64 26.37 -6.31
C THR A 203 3.24 26.89 -7.68
N VAL A 204 2.28 26.23 -8.33
CA VAL A 204 1.71 26.66 -9.62
C VAL A 204 1.07 28.04 -9.50
N GLU A 205 0.13 28.25 -8.57
CA GLU A 205 -0.54 29.57 -8.42
C GLU A 205 0.45 30.66 -8.03
N ARG A 206 1.45 30.33 -7.19
CA ARG A 206 2.52 31.25 -6.84
C ARG A 206 3.30 31.68 -8.08
N PHE A 207 3.67 30.75 -8.96
CA PHE A 207 4.34 31.04 -10.20
C PHE A 207 3.47 31.88 -11.15
N LEU A 208 2.21 31.53 -11.35
CA LEU A 208 1.29 32.28 -12.18
C LEU A 208 1.16 33.76 -11.76
N GLN A 209 1.15 34.05 -10.46
CA GLN A 209 1.06 35.41 -9.94
C GLN A 209 2.38 36.19 -10.02
N THR A 210 3.53 35.54 -9.81
CA THR A 210 4.84 36.20 -9.72
C THR A 210 5.61 36.19 -11.03
N ARG A 211 5.49 35.10 -11.80
CA ARG A 211 6.23 34.78 -13.03
C ARG A 211 7.76 34.84 -12.85
N ARG A 212 8.24 34.58 -11.65
CA ARG A 212 9.67 34.51 -11.32
C ARG A 212 10.21 33.13 -11.64
N VAL A 213 11.45 33.05 -12.17
CA VAL A 213 12.11 31.79 -12.50
C VAL A 213 12.20 30.86 -11.28
N ARG A 214 12.57 31.42 -10.12
CA ARG A 214 12.62 30.65 -8.86
C ARG A 214 11.29 30.04 -8.44
N ASP A 215 10.16 30.66 -8.80
CA ASP A 215 8.83 30.16 -8.49
C ASP A 215 8.40 29.10 -9.54
N ALA A 216 8.91 29.16 -10.78
CA ALA A 216 8.81 28.09 -11.76
C ALA A 216 9.60 26.86 -11.31
N VAL A 217 10.86 27.06 -10.90
CA VAL A 217 11.71 25.99 -10.33
C VAL A 217 11.06 25.33 -9.11
N LEU A 218 10.39 26.12 -8.25
CA LEU A 218 9.71 25.58 -7.07
C LEU A 218 8.62 24.52 -7.43
N ILE A 219 8.05 24.54 -8.64
CA ILE A 219 7.08 23.53 -9.12
C ILE A 219 7.74 22.16 -9.20
N SER A 220 9.05 22.09 -9.47
CA SER A 220 9.79 20.83 -9.59
C SER A 220 9.78 20.01 -8.29
N ILE A 221 9.71 20.66 -7.12
CA ILE A 221 9.78 19.99 -5.82
C ILE A 221 8.54 19.09 -5.56
N PRO A 222 7.28 19.58 -5.61
CA PRO A 222 6.14 18.70 -5.42
C PRO A 222 6.01 17.64 -6.52
N ILE A 223 6.37 17.94 -7.77
CA ILE A 223 6.38 16.94 -8.85
C ILE A 223 7.38 15.83 -8.56
N ALA A 224 8.62 16.15 -8.19
CA ALA A 224 9.63 15.17 -7.81
C ALA A 224 9.16 14.35 -6.59
N SER A 225 8.62 15.02 -5.55
CA SER A 225 8.12 14.33 -4.34
C SER A 225 6.94 13.40 -4.64
N MET A 226 6.05 13.76 -5.57
CA MET A 226 4.93 12.92 -6.01
C MET A 226 5.43 11.70 -6.77
N LEU A 227 6.41 11.86 -7.66
CA LEU A 227 7.01 10.75 -8.41
C LEU A 227 7.77 9.78 -7.49
N LEU A 228 8.51 10.29 -6.51
CA LEU A 228 9.16 9.49 -5.46
C LEU A 228 8.15 8.88 -4.47
N GLY A 229 6.93 9.39 -4.43
CA GLY A 229 5.84 8.88 -3.61
C GLY A 229 5.29 7.52 -4.06
N GLY A 230 5.72 7.02 -5.21
CA GLY A 230 5.58 5.63 -5.58
C GLY A 230 4.40 5.28 -6.48
N PHE A 231 3.49 6.20 -6.78
CA PHE A 231 2.32 5.87 -7.62
C PHE A 231 2.11 6.85 -8.79
N PRO A 232 2.69 6.56 -9.98
CA PRO A 232 2.65 7.45 -11.14
C PRO A 232 1.24 7.86 -11.60
N ALA A 233 0.23 7.00 -11.46
CA ALA A 233 -1.16 7.30 -11.84
C ALA A 233 -1.72 8.50 -11.04
N VAL A 234 -1.51 8.55 -9.71
CA VAL A 234 -1.94 9.68 -8.86
C VAL A 234 -1.24 10.98 -9.30
N THR A 235 0.06 10.90 -9.61
CA THR A 235 0.81 12.04 -10.16
C THR A 235 0.25 12.49 -11.50
N GLY A 236 -0.14 11.54 -12.36
CA GLY A 236 -0.75 11.81 -13.66
C GLY A 236 -2.08 12.58 -13.55
N TYR A 237 -3.02 12.11 -12.71
CA TYR A 237 -4.30 12.78 -12.50
C TYR A 237 -4.13 14.19 -11.92
N ALA A 238 -3.23 14.35 -10.95
CA ALA A 238 -2.92 15.66 -10.37
C ALA A 238 -2.26 16.58 -11.40
N GLY A 239 -1.32 16.07 -12.20
CA GLY A 239 -0.62 16.82 -13.25
C GLY A 239 -1.56 17.30 -14.35
N VAL A 240 -2.48 16.44 -14.85
CA VAL A 240 -3.50 16.82 -15.84
C VAL A 240 -4.41 17.90 -15.27
N THR A 241 -4.92 17.71 -14.04
CA THR A 241 -5.83 18.68 -13.43
C THR A 241 -5.13 20.02 -13.17
N ALA A 242 -3.88 20.01 -12.71
CA ALA A 242 -3.07 21.22 -12.55
C ALA A 242 -2.78 21.90 -13.89
N SER A 243 -2.57 21.14 -14.97
CA SER A 243 -2.37 21.70 -16.33
C SER A 243 -3.63 22.39 -16.84
N VAL A 244 -4.80 21.79 -16.66
CA VAL A 244 -6.08 22.43 -16.98
C VAL A 244 -6.28 23.70 -16.16
N TYR A 245 -5.92 23.66 -14.84
CA TYR A 245 -5.93 24.85 -14.00
C TYR A 245 -5.04 25.97 -14.57
N VAL A 246 -3.82 25.64 -14.97
CA VAL A 246 -2.88 26.58 -15.58
C VAL A 246 -3.47 27.19 -16.85
N VAL A 247 -4.03 26.38 -17.75
CA VAL A 247 -4.66 26.87 -19.00
C VAL A 247 -5.79 27.87 -18.70
N VAL A 248 -6.71 27.50 -17.79
CA VAL A 248 -7.83 28.38 -17.39
C VAL A 248 -7.32 29.70 -16.79
N ARG A 249 -6.28 29.64 -15.96
CA ARG A 249 -5.68 30.81 -15.33
C ARG A 249 -4.92 31.68 -16.34
N LEU A 250 -4.16 31.08 -17.26
CA LEU A 250 -3.41 31.80 -18.31
C LEU A 250 -4.34 32.55 -19.26
N ILE A 251 -5.42 31.90 -19.71
CA ILE A 251 -6.42 32.55 -20.55
C ILE A 251 -7.05 33.73 -19.80
N ALA A 252 -7.44 33.53 -18.55
CA ALA A 252 -8.07 34.59 -17.76
C ALA A 252 -7.13 35.78 -17.45
N MET A 253 -5.81 35.55 -17.36
CA MET A 253 -4.83 36.57 -16.97
C MET A 253 -4.11 37.22 -18.15
N HIS A 254 -3.96 36.50 -19.28
CA HIS A 254 -3.04 36.91 -20.37
C HIS A 254 -3.61 36.75 -21.80
N ARG A 255 -4.94 36.56 -21.97
CA ARG A 255 -5.56 36.38 -23.32
C ARG A 255 -5.15 37.48 -24.30
N ASP A 256 -4.96 38.71 -23.79
CA ASP A 256 -4.64 39.89 -24.60
C ASP A 256 -3.12 40.02 -24.86
N ASN A 257 -2.28 39.11 -24.37
CA ASN A 257 -0.83 39.16 -24.55
C ASN A 257 -0.26 37.74 -24.75
N LEU A 258 -0.28 37.27 -26.00
CA LEU A 258 0.19 35.90 -26.36
C LEU A 258 1.62 35.63 -25.94
N ARG A 259 2.55 36.59 -26.02
CA ARG A 259 3.95 36.43 -25.59
C ARG A 259 4.03 36.12 -24.09
N ARG A 260 3.26 36.84 -23.27
CA ARG A 260 3.23 36.58 -21.81
C ARG A 260 2.61 35.22 -21.50
N LEU A 261 1.54 34.87 -22.21
CA LEU A 261 0.89 33.56 -22.08
C LEU A 261 1.90 32.43 -22.37
N LEU A 262 2.58 32.49 -23.54
CA LEU A 262 3.53 31.47 -23.96
C LEU A 262 4.75 31.37 -23.01
N LEU A 263 5.35 32.48 -22.59
CA LEU A 263 6.48 32.48 -21.65
C LEU A 263 6.10 31.91 -20.27
N THR A 264 4.86 32.16 -19.81
CA THR A 264 4.40 31.60 -18.54
C THR A 264 4.10 30.10 -18.71
N ALA A 265 3.50 29.68 -19.84
CA ALA A 265 3.31 28.26 -20.14
C ALA A 265 4.65 27.51 -20.22
N LEU A 266 5.67 28.08 -20.88
CA LEU A 266 7.02 27.50 -20.93
C LEU A 266 7.65 27.40 -19.55
N GLY A 267 7.48 28.41 -18.68
CA GLY A 267 7.95 28.36 -17.31
C GLY A 267 7.28 27.24 -16.49
N TYR A 268 5.98 27.03 -16.68
CA TYR A 268 5.26 25.91 -16.07
C TYR A 268 5.80 24.56 -16.58
N ALA A 269 5.91 24.41 -17.89
CA ALA A 269 6.46 23.19 -18.51
C ALA A 269 7.90 22.92 -18.02
N GLY A 270 8.73 23.97 -17.92
CA GLY A 270 10.07 23.87 -17.37
C GLY A 270 10.09 23.39 -15.91
N GLY A 271 9.13 23.83 -15.09
CA GLY A 271 8.95 23.35 -13.71
C GLY A 271 8.56 21.88 -13.64
N ILE A 272 7.64 21.42 -14.50
CA ILE A 272 7.26 20.00 -14.60
C ILE A 272 8.45 19.15 -15.05
N LEU A 273 9.12 19.54 -16.16
CA LEU A 273 10.29 18.84 -16.68
C LEU A 273 11.43 18.79 -15.65
N GLY A 274 11.62 19.89 -14.90
CA GLY A 274 12.57 19.94 -13.79
C GLY A 274 12.24 18.92 -12.71
N GLY A 275 10.97 18.74 -12.36
CA GLY A 275 10.53 17.72 -11.41
C GLY A 275 10.78 16.29 -11.89
N VAL A 276 10.49 16.01 -13.15
CA VAL A 276 10.79 14.71 -13.79
C VAL A 276 12.30 14.46 -13.84
N GLY A 277 13.08 15.48 -14.23
CA GLY A 277 14.54 15.38 -14.30
C GLY A 277 15.20 15.16 -12.92
N LEU A 278 14.67 15.73 -11.85
CA LEU A 278 15.18 15.51 -10.48
C LEU A 278 15.08 14.05 -10.04
N VAL A 279 14.18 13.28 -10.58
CA VAL A 279 13.95 11.87 -10.23
C VAL A 279 14.31 10.92 -11.37
N ALA A 280 15.06 11.39 -12.37
CA ALA A 280 15.50 10.58 -13.51
C ALA A 280 16.32 9.35 -13.08
N PHE A 281 17.03 9.44 -11.96
CA PHE A 281 17.81 8.35 -11.37
C PHE A 281 16.94 7.14 -10.94
N GLN A 282 15.64 7.33 -10.69
CA GLN A 282 14.68 6.25 -10.42
C GLN A 282 13.78 5.96 -11.62
N LEU A 283 13.34 6.98 -12.36
CA LEU A 283 12.42 6.79 -13.48
C LEU A 283 13.03 6.04 -14.67
N LEU A 284 14.31 6.29 -14.98
CA LEU A 284 14.95 5.62 -16.12
C LEU A 284 15.15 4.11 -15.86
N PRO A 285 15.66 3.68 -14.69
CA PRO A 285 15.63 2.28 -14.30
C PRO A 285 14.23 1.66 -14.34
N PHE A 286 13.24 2.32 -13.78
CA PHE A 286 11.86 1.85 -13.74
C PHE A 286 11.28 1.56 -15.12
N VAL A 287 11.47 2.47 -16.07
CA VAL A 287 11.06 2.25 -17.49
C VAL A 287 11.77 1.04 -18.11
N GLY A 288 13.02 0.78 -17.71
CA GLY A 288 13.76 -0.42 -18.12
C GLY A 288 13.11 -1.71 -17.61
N PHE A 289 12.69 -1.72 -16.33
CA PHE A 289 12.05 -2.89 -15.72
C PHE A 289 10.65 -3.17 -16.25
N MET A 290 9.85 -2.15 -16.51
CA MET A 290 8.47 -2.31 -17.01
C MET A 290 8.37 -3.19 -18.27
N LYS A 291 9.45 -3.30 -19.05
CA LYS A 291 9.49 -4.16 -20.25
C LYS A 291 9.67 -5.63 -19.95
N THR A 292 10.15 -5.97 -18.77
CA THR A 292 10.49 -7.35 -18.34
C THR A 292 9.50 -7.93 -17.36
N TRP A 293 8.59 -7.12 -16.81
CA TRP A 293 7.61 -7.56 -15.83
C TRP A 293 6.30 -8.01 -16.46
N ILE A 294 5.60 -8.90 -15.75
CA ILE A 294 4.22 -9.23 -16.04
C ILE A 294 3.36 -8.05 -15.58
N ILE A 295 2.72 -7.34 -16.53
CA ILE A 295 1.82 -6.21 -16.24
C ILE A 295 0.46 -6.48 -16.94
N ILE A 296 0.08 -7.74 -17.02
CA ILE A 296 -1.15 -8.18 -17.69
C ILE A 296 -2.32 -7.95 -16.72
N GLY A 297 -3.44 -7.42 -17.23
CA GLY A 297 -4.68 -7.29 -16.43
C GLY A 297 -4.85 -5.96 -15.70
N ARG A 298 -3.82 -5.13 -15.57
CA ARG A 298 -3.96 -3.77 -15.01
C ARG A 298 -4.52 -2.74 -15.98
N SER A 299 -4.62 -3.07 -17.27
CA SER A 299 -5.36 -2.28 -18.25
C SER A 299 -6.85 -2.52 -18.02
N GLN A 300 -7.52 -1.54 -17.46
CA GLN A 300 -8.97 -1.59 -17.27
C GLN A 300 -9.68 -1.60 -18.63
N THR A 301 -10.80 -2.30 -18.71
CA THR A 301 -11.74 -2.15 -19.82
C THR A 301 -12.21 -0.70 -19.91
N ALA A 302 -12.45 -0.21 -21.11
CA ALA A 302 -12.95 1.15 -21.30
C ALA A 302 -14.27 1.37 -20.54
N ASP A 303 -14.43 2.58 -19.98
CA ASP A 303 -15.60 3.00 -19.20
C ASP A 303 -15.77 2.30 -17.83
N GLN A 304 -14.69 1.88 -17.19
CA GLN A 304 -14.77 1.48 -15.78
C GLN A 304 -14.96 2.68 -14.87
N HIS A 305 -16.11 2.76 -14.24
CA HIS A 305 -16.49 3.79 -13.26
C HIS A 305 -17.10 3.14 -12.01
N LEU A 306 -17.22 3.91 -10.93
CA LEU A 306 -17.87 3.44 -9.70
C LEU A 306 -19.37 3.38 -9.87
N ASP A 307 -20.02 2.43 -9.19
CA ASP A 307 -21.48 2.43 -9.07
C ASP A 307 -21.96 3.74 -8.43
N GLY A 308 -23.03 4.33 -8.98
CA GLY A 308 -23.61 5.59 -8.51
C GLY A 308 -24.04 5.56 -7.05
N THR A 309 -24.40 4.40 -6.51
CA THR A 309 -24.75 4.20 -5.09
C THR A 309 -23.57 4.53 -4.18
N THR A 310 -22.33 4.34 -4.63
CA THR A 310 -21.12 4.68 -3.85
C THR A 310 -20.99 6.17 -3.57
N LEU A 311 -21.73 7.07 -4.27
CA LEU A 311 -21.86 8.49 -3.91
C LEU A 311 -22.34 8.71 -2.47
N LEU A 312 -23.09 7.79 -1.90
CA LEU A 312 -23.49 7.86 -0.47
C LEU A 312 -22.28 7.90 0.45
N THR A 313 -21.16 7.31 0.04
CA THR A 313 -19.93 7.29 0.85
C THR A 313 -19.34 8.68 1.05
N LEU A 314 -19.67 9.68 0.21
CA LEU A 314 -19.28 11.08 0.43
C LEU A 314 -19.74 11.62 1.79
N VAL A 315 -20.88 11.17 2.29
CA VAL A 315 -21.51 11.61 3.56
C VAL A 315 -21.55 10.54 4.63
N ALA A 316 -21.56 9.27 4.23
CA ALA A 316 -21.70 8.09 5.09
C ALA A 316 -20.75 6.99 4.61
N PRO A 317 -19.52 6.87 5.14
CA PRO A 317 -18.45 6.07 4.55
C PRO A 317 -18.80 4.57 4.47
N TRP A 318 -19.62 4.08 5.38
CA TRP A 318 -19.99 2.66 5.50
C TRP A 318 -21.44 2.38 5.10
N ALA A 319 -22.07 3.25 4.31
CA ALA A 319 -23.45 3.08 3.87
C ALA A 319 -23.68 1.80 3.06
N VAL A 320 -22.66 1.36 2.32
CA VAL A 320 -22.70 0.19 1.42
C VAL A 320 -21.80 -0.95 1.90
N GLY A 321 -21.74 -1.16 3.19
CA GLY A 321 -20.93 -2.17 3.85
C GLY A 321 -19.80 -1.55 4.66
N THR A 322 -19.21 -2.37 5.54
CA THR A 322 -18.13 -1.92 6.40
C THR A 322 -16.78 -2.23 5.76
N GLY A 323 -15.87 -1.29 5.84
CA GLY A 323 -14.45 -1.57 5.72
C GLY A 323 -13.90 -2.12 7.03
N ASN A 324 -14.66 -3.00 7.73
CA ASN A 324 -14.16 -3.57 8.97
C ASN A 324 -12.88 -4.33 8.70
N PRO A 325 -11.78 -4.01 9.40
CA PRO A 325 -10.51 -4.67 9.24
C PRO A 325 -10.54 -6.21 9.37
N GLN A 326 -11.51 -6.72 10.11
CA GLN A 326 -11.64 -8.15 10.43
C GLN A 326 -12.61 -8.90 9.50
N SER A 327 -13.49 -8.15 8.84
CA SER A 327 -14.50 -8.71 7.96
C SER A 327 -14.73 -7.74 6.81
N ASN A 328 -14.27 -8.07 5.62
CA ASN A 328 -14.46 -7.24 4.43
C ASN A 328 -15.90 -7.37 3.93
N TYR A 329 -16.84 -6.74 4.62
CA TYR A 329 -18.27 -6.77 4.28
C TYR A 329 -18.71 -5.61 3.39
N PHE A 330 -17.77 -4.97 2.69
CA PHE A 330 -18.13 -4.01 1.65
C PHE A 330 -18.72 -4.78 0.47
N TYR A 331 -20.01 -4.63 0.21
CA TYR A 331 -20.73 -5.46 -0.73
C TYR A 331 -20.91 -4.88 -2.14
N LEU A 332 -20.27 -3.73 -2.43
CA LEU A 332 -20.16 -3.19 -3.79
C LEU A 332 -18.75 -3.40 -4.35
N SER A 333 -18.66 -3.54 -5.68
CA SER A 333 -17.38 -3.66 -6.38
C SER A 333 -16.75 -2.25 -6.63
N PRO A 334 -15.40 -2.14 -6.60
CA PRO A 334 -14.42 -3.22 -6.40
C PRO A 334 -14.19 -3.61 -4.92
N ASN A 335 -14.00 -2.69 -4.02
CA ASN A 335 -13.85 -2.88 -2.58
C ASN A 335 -13.86 -1.52 -1.86
N ALA A 336 -13.82 -1.50 -0.53
CA ALA A 336 -13.91 -0.28 0.25
C ALA A 336 -12.75 0.70 -0.03
N ILE A 337 -11.49 0.21 -0.14
CA ILE A 337 -10.34 1.08 -0.41
C ILE A 337 -10.48 1.79 -1.76
N GLU A 338 -10.98 1.07 -2.77
CA GLU A 338 -11.14 1.57 -4.12
C GLU A 338 -12.42 2.39 -4.33
N SER A 339 -13.36 2.43 -3.36
CA SER A 339 -14.71 2.97 -3.56
C SER A 339 -15.12 4.07 -2.60
N VAL A 340 -14.63 4.11 -1.36
CA VAL A 340 -15.06 5.08 -0.35
C VAL A 340 -14.47 6.46 -0.61
N ASP A 341 -15.33 7.45 -0.86
CA ASP A 341 -14.95 8.83 -1.25
C ASP A 341 -15.40 9.88 -0.21
N TYR A 342 -15.32 9.51 1.06
CA TYR A 342 -15.78 10.33 2.17
C TYR A 342 -15.13 11.71 2.24
N ILE A 343 -15.92 12.75 2.45
CA ILE A 343 -15.46 14.11 2.83
C ILE A 343 -16.19 14.62 4.07
N GLY A 344 -17.26 13.95 4.46
CA GLY A 344 -18.12 14.31 5.58
C GLY A 344 -19.36 15.12 5.18
N ALA A 345 -20.48 14.84 5.83
CA ALA A 345 -21.75 15.47 5.55
C ALA A 345 -21.73 16.99 5.74
N ALA A 346 -21.03 17.49 6.77
CA ALA A 346 -20.83 18.92 6.97
C ALA A 346 -20.00 19.57 5.86
N ALA A 347 -19.03 18.86 5.28
CA ALA A 347 -18.25 19.33 4.15
C ALA A 347 -19.11 19.48 2.88
N VAL A 348 -19.96 18.49 2.58
CA VAL A 348 -20.89 18.55 1.44
C VAL A 348 -21.77 19.79 1.50
N VAL A 349 -22.29 20.13 2.68
CA VAL A 349 -23.09 21.37 2.86
C VAL A 349 -22.27 22.61 2.47
N LEU A 350 -21.00 22.69 2.84
CA LEU A 350 -20.14 23.82 2.47
C LEU A 350 -19.77 23.83 0.97
N VAL A 351 -19.58 22.67 0.35
CA VAL A 351 -19.42 22.54 -1.12
C VAL A 351 -20.64 23.13 -1.84
N LEU A 352 -21.84 22.77 -1.39
CA LEU A 352 -23.09 23.30 -1.95
C LEU A 352 -23.23 24.80 -1.77
N VAL A 353 -22.83 25.35 -0.62
CA VAL A 353 -22.77 26.80 -0.40
C VAL A 353 -21.82 27.47 -1.39
N ALA A 354 -20.63 26.91 -1.64
CA ALA A 354 -19.67 27.45 -2.60
C ALA A 354 -20.23 27.44 -4.03
N ALA A 355 -20.89 26.37 -4.44
CA ALA A 355 -21.50 26.21 -5.77
C ALA A 355 -22.74 27.09 -5.97
N ALA A 356 -23.60 27.18 -4.95
CA ALA A 356 -24.87 27.89 -5.03
C ALA A 356 -24.75 29.42 -4.96
N LEU A 357 -23.64 29.98 -4.47
CA LEU A 357 -23.49 31.41 -4.22
C LEU A 357 -22.32 32.04 -5.02
N PRO A 358 -22.26 31.90 -6.36
CA PRO A 358 -21.13 32.39 -7.16
C PRO A 358 -20.93 33.90 -7.03
N TRP A 359 -22.00 34.71 -6.88
CA TRP A 359 -21.92 36.18 -6.73
C TRP A 359 -21.28 36.59 -5.41
N ARG A 360 -21.25 35.72 -4.38
CA ARG A 360 -20.54 35.93 -3.11
C ARG A 360 -19.11 35.42 -3.14
N ALA A 361 -18.86 34.39 -3.92
CA ALA A 361 -17.51 33.83 -4.08
C ALA A 361 -16.63 34.72 -4.99
N ARG A 362 -17.19 35.29 -6.06
CA ARG A 362 -16.47 36.12 -7.05
C ARG A 362 -15.70 37.34 -6.49
N PRO A 363 -16.20 38.08 -5.48
CA PRO A 363 -15.42 39.15 -4.87
C PRO A 363 -14.27 38.67 -4.01
N LEU A 364 -14.29 37.39 -3.58
CA LEU A 364 -13.30 36.79 -2.67
C LEU A 364 -12.09 36.25 -3.41
N LEU A 365 -12.29 35.78 -4.66
CA LEU A 365 -11.27 35.13 -5.48
C LEU A 365 -11.55 35.33 -6.99
N PRO A 366 -10.54 35.19 -7.86
CA PRO A 366 -10.73 35.37 -9.31
C PRO A 366 -11.80 34.40 -9.84
N ARG A 367 -12.64 34.88 -10.78
CA ARG A 367 -13.69 34.06 -11.41
C ARG A 367 -13.16 32.75 -11.98
N SER A 368 -12.01 32.81 -12.64
CA SER A 368 -11.36 31.62 -13.22
C SER A 368 -11.06 30.53 -12.17
N VAL A 369 -10.70 30.91 -10.94
CA VAL A 369 -10.46 29.96 -9.83
C VAL A 369 -11.76 29.29 -9.41
N TRP A 370 -12.80 30.09 -9.11
CA TRP A 370 -14.09 29.53 -8.71
C TRP A 370 -14.68 28.63 -9.80
N THR A 371 -14.66 29.09 -11.05
CA THR A 371 -15.19 28.31 -12.19
C THR A 371 -14.43 27.01 -12.38
N PHE A 372 -13.09 27.05 -12.29
CA PHE A 372 -12.26 25.86 -12.40
C PHE A 372 -12.62 24.82 -11.33
N PHE A 373 -12.59 25.20 -10.06
CA PHE A 373 -12.85 24.23 -8.99
C PHE A 373 -14.26 23.67 -9.01
N THR A 374 -15.27 24.49 -9.32
CA THR A 374 -16.66 24.04 -9.42
C THR A 374 -16.86 23.12 -10.63
N ALA A 375 -16.37 23.52 -11.81
CA ALA A 375 -16.52 22.73 -13.03
C ALA A 375 -15.70 21.44 -12.98
N SER A 376 -14.45 21.50 -12.52
CA SER A 376 -13.61 20.30 -12.39
C SER A 376 -14.18 19.31 -11.39
N SER A 377 -14.70 19.76 -10.24
CA SER A 377 -15.38 18.86 -9.30
C SER A 377 -16.56 18.15 -9.94
N ALA A 378 -17.39 18.88 -10.69
CA ALA A 378 -18.53 18.29 -11.40
C ALA A 378 -18.07 17.29 -12.47
N ILE A 379 -17.05 17.65 -13.27
CA ILE A 379 -16.49 16.75 -14.31
C ILE A 379 -15.93 15.48 -13.68
N TRP A 380 -15.12 15.59 -12.62
CA TRP A 380 -14.55 14.40 -11.97
C TRP A 380 -15.63 13.54 -11.31
N LEU A 381 -16.66 14.11 -10.68
CA LEU A 381 -17.82 13.36 -10.18
C LEU A 381 -18.53 12.60 -11.31
N LEU A 382 -18.76 13.25 -12.47
CA LEU A 382 -19.37 12.59 -13.62
C LEU A 382 -18.49 11.47 -14.17
N LEU A 383 -17.18 11.67 -14.32
CA LEU A 383 -16.27 10.65 -14.83
C LEU A 383 -16.16 9.46 -13.88
N ILE A 384 -16.15 9.69 -12.55
CA ILE A 384 -15.95 8.62 -11.55
C ILE A 384 -17.23 7.82 -11.32
N TYR A 385 -18.41 8.45 -11.33
CA TYR A 385 -19.67 7.80 -10.91
C TYR A 385 -20.70 7.59 -12.02
N VAL A 386 -20.49 8.18 -13.21
CA VAL A 386 -21.38 8.01 -14.35
C VAL A 386 -20.64 7.43 -15.55
N GLY A 387 -19.36 7.78 -15.73
CA GLY A 387 -18.51 7.28 -16.82
C GLY A 387 -19.07 7.61 -18.22
N GLY A 388 -19.33 6.58 -18.99
CA GLY A 388 -19.90 6.66 -20.33
C GLY A 388 -18.91 7.08 -21.41
N ALA A 389 -19.45 7.56 -22.55
CA ALA A 389 -18.65 7.93 -23.71
C ALA A 389 -17.51 8.93 -23.42
N PRO A 390 -17.65 9.95 -22.53
CA PRO A 390 -16.55 10.84 -22.19
C PRO A 390 -15.37 10.14 -21.53
N LEU A 391 -15.61 9.22 -20.61
CA LEU A 391 -14.55 8.45 -19.95
C LEU A 391 -13.92 7.47 -20.94
N ALA A 392 -14.72 6.73 -21.69
CA ALA A 392 -14.25 5.82 -22.73
C ALA A 392 -13.37 6.52 -23.76
N LEU A 393 -13.71 7.73 -24.17
CA LEU A 393 -12.89 8.54 -25.06
C LEU A 393 -11.51 8.85 -24.46
N LEU A 394 -11.45 9.27 -23.20
CA LEU A 394 -10.18 9.55 -22.52
C LEU A 394 -9.32 8.29 -22.38
N GLN A 395 -9.95 7.17 -22.06
CA GLN A 395 -9.27 5.88 -21.87
C GLN A 395 -8.76 5.26 -23.18
N ASN A 396 -9.37 5.60 -24.32
CA ASN A 396 -8.97 5.11 -25.64
C ASN A 396 -8.07 6.08 -26.42
N THR A 397 -7.95 7.34 -26.00
CA THR A 397 -7.14 8.33 -26.71
C THR A 397 -5.65 8.07 -26.49
N PRO A 398 -4.82 7.93 -27.54
CA PRO A 398 -3.37 7.80 -27.39
C PRO A 398 -2.79 8.90 -26.51
N VAL A 399 -1.72 8.63 -25.77
CA VAL A 399 -1.09 9.51 -24.77
C VAL A 399 -1.94 9.69 -23.50
N VAL A 400 -3.23 10.08 -23.62
CA VAL A 400 -4.14 10.26 -22.48
C VAL A 400 -4.46 8.92 -21.83
N ARG A 401 -4.56 7.85 -22.61
CA ARG A 401 -4.74 6.47 -22.17
C ARG A 401 -3.68 6.04 -21.13
N ALA A 402 -2.45 6.49 -21.26
CA ALA A 402 -1.40 6.18 -20.30
C ALA A 402 -1.73 6.63 -18.87
N ILE A 403 -2.59 7.64 -18.72
CA ILE A 403 -3.05 8.15 -17.42
C ILE A 403 -4.43 7.57 -17.07
N PHE A 404 -5.41 7.71 -17.98
CA PHE A 404 -6.81 7.37 -17.71
C PHE A 404 -7.14 5.87 -17.87
N GLY A 405 -6.29 5.09 -18.56
CA GLY A 405 -6.46 3.65 -18.75
C GLY A 405 -5.86 2.80 -17.64
N GLN A 406 -5.29 3.39 -16.60
CA GLN A 406 -4.59 2.66 -15.53
C GLN A 406 -5.22 2.98 -14.16
N ASN A 407 -5.86 1.99 -13.54
CA ASN A 407 -6.41 2.10 -12.18
C ASN A 407 -7.25 3.38 -11.94
N PHE A 408 -8.09 3.75 -12.92
CA PHE A 408 -8.82 5.03 -12.89
C PHE A 408 -9.67 5.16 -11.64
N ILE A 409 -10.50 4.18 -11.34
CA ILE A 409 -11.46 4.21 -10.24
C ILE A 409 -10.78 4.53 -8.91
N GLY A 410 -9.81 3.71 -8.53
CA GLY A 410 -9.18 3.81 -7.21
C GLY A 410 -8.27 5.04 -7.05
N ARG A 411 -7.72 5.60 -8.12
CA ARG A 411 -6.66 6.63 -8.04
C ARG A 411 -7.14 8.04 -8.36
N SER A 412 -8.15 8.20 -9.24
CA SER A 412 -8.71 9.52 -9.62
C SER A 412 -9.37 10.25 -8.45
N ARG A 413 -9.86 9.52 -7.44
CA ARG A 413 -10.49 10.07 -6.23
C ARG A 413 -9.54 10.96 -5.40
N SER A 414 -8.22 10.75 -5.52
CA SER A 414 -7.22 11.62 -4.88
C SER A 414 -7.35 13.09 -5.25
N ILE A 415 -7.63 13.36 -6.54
CA ILE A 415 -7.84 14.73 -7.02
C ILE A 415 -9.23 15.25 -6.70
N LEU A 416 -10.25 14.40 -6.73
CA LEU A 416 -11.62 14.79 -6.35
C LEU A 416 -11.66 15.26 -4.89
N GLY A 417 -11.04 14.53 -3.96
CA GLY A 417 -10.95 14.92 -2.55
C GLY A 417 -10.32 16.30 -2.37
N PHE A 418 -9.25 16.62 -3.13
CA PHE A 418 -8.63 17.94 -3.10
C PHE A 418 -9.52 19.04 -3.68
N LEU A 419 -10.17 18.81 -4.82
CA LEU A 419 -11.06 19.78 -5.46
C LEU A 419 -12.24 20.14 -4.53
N LEU A 420 -12.86 19.13 -3.91
CA LEU A 420 -13.95 19.32 -2.96
C LEU A 420 -13.47 20.05 -1.69
N ALA A 421 -12.28 19.74 -1.18
CA ALA A 421 -11.68 20.42 -0.02
C ALA A 421 -11.46 21.93 -0.27
N VAL A 422 -11.08 22.31 -1.50
CA VAL A 422 -10.99 23.73 -1.89
C VAL A 422 -12.39 24.38 -1.90
N LEU A 423 -13.41 23.71 -2.41
CA LEU A 423 -14.80 24.21 -2.38
C LEU A 423 -15.32 24.35 -0.95
N VAL A 424 -14.99 23.43 -0.03
CA VAL A 424 -15.31 23.56 1.41
C VAL A 424 -14.71 24.84 1.99
N ALA A 425 -13.43 25.13 1.70
CA ALA A 425 -12.79 26.36 2.15
C ALA A 425 -13.47 27.62 1.56
N ILE A 426 -13.86 27.59 0.29
CA ILE A 426 -14.58 28.70 -0.35
C ILE A 426 -15.95 28.88 0.29
N GLY A 427 -16.71 27.80 0.51
CA GLY A 427 -18.03 27.84 1.15
C GLY A 427 -17.99 28.43 2.57
N TYR A 428 -17.01 28.01 3.36
CA TYR A 428 -16.75 28.59 4.67
C TYR A 428 -16.45 30.09 4.61
N GLU A 429 -15.57 30.51 3.70
CA GLU A 429 -15.19 31.92 3.54
C GLU A 429 -16.39 32.79 3.11
N VAL A 430 -17.22 32.30 2.19
CA VAL A 430 -18.45 32.95 1.71
C VAL A 430 -19.42 33.27 2.87
N LEU A 431 -19.47 32.40 3.88
CA LEU A 431 -20.37 32.54 5.04
C LEU A 431 -19.76 33.43 6.13
N THR A 432 -18.44 33.35 6.36
CA THR A 432 -17.79 33.94 7.52
C THR A 432 -17.20 35.33 7.29
N ARG A 433 -16.80 35.65 6.04
CA ARG A 433 -16.24 36.95 5.70
C ARG A 433 -17.31 38.05 5.76
N ARG A 434 -16.96 39.19 6.35
CA ARG A 434 -17.86 40.36 6.34
C ARG A 434 -18.07 40.85 4.92
N ARG A 435 -19.29 41.30 4.61
CA ARG A 435 -19.61 41.90 3.32
C ARG A 435 -18.80 43.20 3.16
N GLU A 436 -17.96 43.23 2.15
CA GLU A 436 -17.27 44.43 1.67
C GLU A 436 -18.10 45.08 0.53
N ALA A 437 -17.91 46.37 0.30
CA ALA A 437 -18.58 47.10 -0.78
C ALA A 437 -18.49 46.45 -2.18
N ALA A 438 -17.36 45.73 -2.43
CA ALA A 438 -17.17 44.96 -3.66
C ALA A 438 -18.12 43.75 -3.76
N ALA A 439 -18.47 43.11 -2.65
CA ALA A 439 -19.44 42.02 -2.60
C ALA A 439 -20.86 42.53 -2.81
N GLU A 440 -21.14 43.71 -2.31
CA GLU A 440 -22.43 44.37 -2.45
C GLU A 440 -22.64 44.84 -3.92
N SER A 441 -21.62 45.41 -4.55
CA SER A 441 -21.64 45.75 -5.98
C SER A 441 -21.85 44.54 -6.89
N ALA A 442 -21.20 43.39 -6.60
CA ALA A 442 -21.37 42.16 -7.35
C ALA A 442 -22.76 41.54 -7.18
N GLU A 443 -23.39 41.71 -6.04
CA GLU A 443 -24.79 41.29 -5.82
C GLU A 443 -25.76 42.16 -6.62
N THR A 444 -25.55 43.49 -6.70
CA THR A 444 -26.43 44.40 -7.46
C THR A 444 -26.34 44.17 -8.96
N VAL A 445 -25.16 43.83 -9.50
CA VAL A 445 -24.95 43.59 -10.95
C VAL A 445 -25.51 42.22 -11.39
N THR A 446 -25.63 41.23 -10.46
CA THR A 446 -26.15 39.91 -10.82
C THR A 446 -27.68 39.95 -10.99
N PRO A 447 -28.26 39.47 -12.13
CA PRO A 447 -29.71 39.48 -12.36
C PRO A 447 -30.48 38.82 -11.19
N HIS A 448 -31.54 39.47 -10.75
CA HIS A 448 -32.33 39.03 -9.60
C HIS A 448 -32.91 37.61 -9.79
N ARG A 449 -33.32 37.27 -11.02
CA ARG A 449 -33.80 35.92 -11.39
C ARG A 449 -32.71 34.85 -11.20
N PHE A 450 -31.49 35.11 -11.66
CA PHE A 450 -30.36 34.20 -11.49
C PHE A 450 -30.03 33.98 -10.02
N ARG A 451 -30.07 35.02 -9.21
CA ARG A 451 -29.81 34.93 -7.75
C ARG A 451 -30.83 34.07 -7.01
N LYS A 452 -32.05 33.93 -7.52
CA LYS A 452 -33.10 33.06 -6.92
C LYS A 452 -33.09 31.68 -7.55
N LEU A 453 -33.00 31.59 -8.87
CA LEU A 453 -33.15 30.34 -9.61
C LEU A 453 -31.91 29.43 -9.48
N TRP A 454 -30.70 30.01 -9.47
CA TRP A 454 -29.48 29.18 -9.40
C TRP A 454 -29.31 28.37 -8.12
N PRO A 455 -29.50 28.95 -6.89
CA PRO A 455 -29.48 28.15 -5.67
C PRO A 455 -30.60 27.10 -5.62
N ALA A 456 -31.78 27.46 -6.12
CA ALA A 456 -32.89 26.53 -6.21
C ALA A 456 -32.56 25.35 -7.14
N PHE A 457 -31.95 25.64 -8.31
CA PHE A 457 -31.48 24.62 -9.24
C PHE A 457 -30.44 23.68 -8.58
N ILE A 458 -29.39 24.24 -7.95
CA ILE A 458 -28.39 23.45 -7.26
C ILE A 458 -29.03 22.59 -6.14
N GLY A 459 -29.95 23.19 -5.33
CA GLY A 459 -30.64 22.47 -4.28
C GLY A 459 -31.52 21.34 -4.79
N LEU A 460 -32.32 21.57 -5.83
CA LEU A 460 -33.19 20.57 -6.45
C LEU A 460 -32.40 19.46 -7.13
N ALA A 461 -31.34 19.81 -7.88
CA ALA A 461 -30.47 18.83 -8.51
C ALA A 461 -29.78 17.92 -7.48
N THR A 462 -29.23 18.52 -6.40
CA THR A 462 -28.60 17.75 -5.31
C THR A 462 -29.62 16.87 -4.60
N LEU A 463 -30.83 17.40 -4.31
CA LEU A 463 -31.89 16.61 -3.67
C LEU A 463 -32.31 15.44 -4.56
N GLY A 464 -32.47 15.66 -5.87
CA GLY A 464 -32.82 14.60 -6.83
C GLY A 464 -31.77 13.50 -6.90
N ILE A 465 -30.48 13.89 -7.00
CA ILE A 465 -29.36 12.93 -6.96
C ILE A 465 -29.35 12.18 -5.63
N PHE A 466 -29.45 12.90 -4.51
CA PHE A 466 -29.44 12.27 -3.18
C PHE A 466 -30.59 11.28 -2.99
N LEU A 467 -31.81 11.64 -3.39
CA LEU A 467 -32.96 10.72 -3.32
C LEU A 467 -32.77 9.50 -4.22
N GLY A 468 -32.24 9.69 -5.43
CA GLY A 468 -31.91 8.59 -6.34
C GLY A 468 -30.94 7.60 -5.69
N VAL A 469 -29.77 8.08 -5.24
CA VAL A 469 -28.75 7.21 -4.62
C VAL A 469 -29.17 6.66 -3.25
N LEU A 470 -30.09 7.32 -2.54
CA LEU A 470 -30.68 6.81 -1.32
C LEU A 470 -31.59 5.59 -1.59
N VAL A 471 -32.39 5.66 -2.66
CA VAL A 471 -33.27 4.55 -3.07
C VAL A 471 -32.44 3.38 -3.55
N THR A 472 -31.44 3.62 -4.42
CA THR A 472 -30.55 2.54 -4.87
C THR A 472 -29.76 1.93 -3.72
N GLY A 473 -29.19 2.74 -2.81
CA GLY A 473 -28.45 2.23 -1.66
C GLY A 473 -29.31 1.43 -0.66
N TYR A 474 -30.58 1.80 -0.49
CA TYR A 474 -31.50 0.99 0.28
C TYR A 474 -31.77 -0.36 -0.39
N SER A 475 -32.00 -0.35 -1.72
CA SER A 475 -32.18 -1.57 -2.52
C SER A 475 -30.94 -2.47 -2.47
N ASP A 476 -29.75 -1.90 -2.58
CA ASP A 476 -28.49 -2.66 -2.51
C ASP A 476 -28.28 -3.28 -1.12
N ALA A 477 -28.61 -2.54 -0.05
CA ALA A 477 -28.59 -3.09 1.31
C ALA A 477 -29.59 -4.23 1.49
N GLU A 478 -30.79 -4.11 0.88
CA GLU A 478 -31.86 -5.11 0.96
C GLU A 478 -31.56 -6.40 0.19
N HIS A 479 -30.82 -6.31 -0.94
CA HIS A 479 -30.55 -7.44 -1.83
C HIS A 479 -29.08 -7.88 -1.75
N THR A 480 -28.15 -7.05 -2.20
CA THR A 480 -26.71 -7.38 -2.25
C THR A 480 -26.13 -7.53 -0.84
N GLY A 481 -26.45 -6.59 0.06
CA GLY A 481 -26.03 -6.65 1.45
C GLY A 481 -26.65 -7.82 2.21
N ALA A 482 -27.90 -8.19 1.89
CA ALA A 482 -28.56 -9.35 2.49
C ALA A 482 -27.83 -10.66 2.15
N ASN A 483 -27.32 -10.79 0.94
CA ASN A 483 -26.54 -11.95 0.52
C ASN A 483 -25.13 -11.98 1.14
N ALA A 484 -24.54 -10.80 1.38
CA ALA A 484 -23.18 -10.69 1.91
C ALA A 484 -23.08 -10.86 3.44
N ILE A 485 -23.95 -10.18 4.19
CA ILE A 485 -23.86 -10.11 5.67
C ILE A 485 -25.19 -10.39 6.39
N GLY A 486 -26.24 -10.70 5.64
CA GLY A 486 -27.60 -10.84 6.15
C GLY A 486 -28.40 -9.54 6.10
N ARG A 487 -29.70 -9.68 5.73
CA ARG A 487 -30.60 -8.54 5.46
C ARG A 487 -30.76 -7.60 6.68
N SER A 488 -30.92 -8.14 7.87
CA SER A 488 -31.09 -7.33 9.07
C SER A 488 -29.84 -6.50 9.41
N ALA A 489 -28.66 -7.10 9.25
CA ALA A 489 -27.38 -6.43 9.48
C ALA A 489 -27.14 -5.32 8.45
N ALA A 490 -27.34 -5.60 7.16
CA ALA A 490 -27.15 -4.64 6.08
C ALA A 490 -28.09 -3.43 6.20
N LEU A 491 -29.40 -3.66 6.42
CA LEU A 491 -30.37 -2.60 6.60
C LEU A 491 -30.16 -1.81 7.90
N SER A 492 -29.73 -2.47 8.98
CA SER A 492 -29.39 -1.78 10.24
C SER A 492 -28.19 -0.86 10.04
N LEU A 493 -27.13 -1.35 9.39
CA LEU A 493 -25.94 -0.57 9.07
C LEU A 493 -26.30 0.65 8.19
N PHE A 494 -27.03 0.42 7.10
CA PHE A 494 -27.47 1.48 6.18
C PHE A 494 -28.24 2.57 6.93
N LYS A 495 -29.27 2.20 7.72
CA LYS A 495 -30.08 3.15 8.50
C LYS A 495 -29.25 3.92 9.51
N HIS A 496 -28.33 3.24 10.20
CA HIS A 496 -27.44 3.89 11.18
C HIS A 496 -26.53 4.93 10.50
N GLN A 497 -25.92 4.56 9.37
CA GLN A 497 -25.05 5.45 8.59
C GLN A 497 -25.83 6.65 8.02
N MET A 498 -27.05 6.46 7.54
CA MET A 498 -27.90 7.55 7.06
C MET A 498 -28.36 8.46 8.21
N ALA A 499 -28.70 7.93 9.38
CA ALA A 499 -29.03 8.73 10.55
C ALA A 499 -27.83 9.57 11.03
N TYR A 500 -26.62 8.99 11.04
CA TYR A 500 -25.39 9.69 11.35
C TYR A 500 -25.15 10.85 10.36
N ALA A 501 -25.22 10.58 9.07
CA ALA A 501 -25.05 11.59 8.02
C ALA A 501 -26.10 12.71 8.13
N ALA A 502 -27.37 12.36 8.39
CA ALA A 502 -28.46 13.32 8.55
C ALA A 502 -28.25 14.24 9.77
N ALA A 503 -27.79 13.69 10.91
CA ALA A 503 -27.50 14.48 12.10
C ALA A 503 -26.40 15.54 11.86
N PHE A 504 -25.31 15.17 11.20
CA PHE A 504 -24.23 16.09 10.88
C PHE A 504 -24.61 17.09 9.78
N THR A 505 -25.41 16.65 8.80
CA THR A 505 -25.96 17.56 7.77
C THR A 505 -26.85 18.63 8.43
N LEU A 506 -27.72 18.24 9.34
CA LEU A 506 -28.58 19.15 10.06
C LEU A 506 -27.77 20.14 10.94
N ALA A 507 -26.79 19.64 11.68
CA ALA A 507 -25.90 20.49 12.48
C ALA A 507 -25.16 21.51 11.60
N ALA A 508 -24.66 21.10 10.46
CA ALA A 508 -24.01 22.00 9.50
C ALA A 508 -24.98 23.02 8.91
N ILE A 509 -26.21 22.60 8.53
CA ILE A 509 -27.27 23.51 8.04
C ILE A 509 -27.62 24.56 9.11
N VAL A 510 -27.74 24.15 10.38
CA VAL A 510 -27.98 25.10 11.49
C VAL A 510 -26.84 26.11 11.60
N CYS A 511 -25.59 25.67 11.55
CA CYS A 511 -24.42 26.58 11.56
C CYS A 511 -24.45 27.54 10.36
N VAL A 512 -24.75 27.04 9.17
CA VAL A 512 -24.89 27.84 7.93
C VAL A 512 -26.01 28.85 8.06
N ALA A 513 -27.19 28.45 8.57
CA ALA A 513 -28.33 29.34 8.77
C ALA A 513 -28.02 30.45 9.78
N VAL A 514 -27.38 30.12 10.91
CA VAL A 514 -26.90 31.10 11.91
C VAL A 514 -25.92 32.10 11.27
N LEU A 515 -24.91 31.60 10.53
CA LEU A 515 -23.93 32.48 9.86
C LEU A 515 -24.61 33.37 8.80
N TRP A 516 -25.58 32.80 8.09
CA TRP A 516 -26.33 33.57 7.07
C TRP A 516 -27.21 34.64 7.70
N TYR A 517 -27.99 34.31 8.72
CA TYR A 517 -28.90 35.22 9.38
C TYR A 517 -28.16 36.37 10.12
N THR A 518 -27.18 36.01 10.96
CA THR A 518 -26.37 36.99 11.71
C THR A 518 -25.47 37.86 10.81
N GLY A 519 -25.26 37.48 9.56
CA GLY A 519 -24.56 38.28 8.55
C GLY A 519 -25.45 39.36 7.92
N ARG A 520 -26.78 39.31 8.10
CA ARG A 520 -27.75 40.29 7.59
C ARG A 520 -27.98 41.50 8.51
N ASP A 521 -27.93 41.25 9.82
CA ASP A 521 -28.33 42.26 10.84
C ASP A 521 -27.35 43.46 11.03
N SER A 522 -26.24 43.48 10.35
CA SER A 522 -25.29 44.62 10.38
C SER A 522 -25.72 45.84 9.53
N ARG A 523 -26.97 45.88 9.01
CA ARG A 523 -27.39 46.89 8.04
C ARG A 523 -28.28 48.00 8.57
N GLU A 524 -28.89 47.86 9.74
CA GLU A 524 -29.76 48.92 10.30
C GLU A 524 -29.20 49.44 11.65
N PRO A 525 -28.49 50.61 11.65
CA PRO A 525 -28.27 51.32 12.90
C PRO A 525 -29.57 52.06 13.27
N GLY A 526 -30.31 51.55 14.21
CA GLY A 526 -31.45 52.34 14.71
C GLY A 526 -32.61 51.60 15.41
N ARG A 527 -32.69 50.31 15.54
CA ARG A 527 -33.75 49.62 16.32
C ARG A 527 -33.17 48.96 17.55
N GLY A 528 -33.51 49.55 18.71
CA GLY A 528 -33.08 49.22 20.05
C GLY A 528 -33.33 47.77 20.47
N LEU A 529 -32.38 47.31 21.09
CA LEU A 529 -31.95 46.26 21.97
C LEU A 529 -30.57 45.79 21.51
N ASP A 530 -29.56 45.93 22.34
CA ASP A 530 -28.16 45.61 22.03
C ASP A 530 -27.96 44.08 21.97
N PHE A 531 -28.53 43.44 20.95
CA PHE A 531 -28.25 42.06 20.58
C PHE A 531 -26.85 41.88 20.01
N GLY A 532 -26.05 42.97 19.89
CA GLY A 532 -24.79 42.96 19.19
C GLY A 532 -23.69 42.09 19.81
N LYS A 533 -23.74 41.82 21.12
CA LYS A 533 -22.81 40.87 21.77
C LYS A 533 -23.27 39.43 21.60
N ALA A 534 -24.57 39.15 21.78
CA ALA A 534 -25.14 37.81 21.63
C ALA A 534 -25.07 37.32 20.20
N THR A 535 -25.39 38.17 19.19
CA THR A 535 -25.24 37.83 17.75
C THR A 535 -23.80 37.64 17.32
N ARG A 536 -22.85 38.42 17.87
CA ARG A 536 -21.41 38.19 17.64
C ARG A 536 -20.92 36.89 18.26
N GLY A 537 -21.37 36.55 19.46
CA GLY A 537 -21.11 35.28 20.13
C GLY A 537 -21.63 34.12 19.32
N LEU A 538 -22.90 34.12 18.95
CA LEU A 538 -23.55 33.06 18.17
C LEU A 538 -22.88 32.85 16.82
N ARG A 539 -22.54 33.93 16.12
CA ARG A 539 -21.77 33.88 14.85
C ARG A 539 -20.40 33.24 15.03
N PHE A 540 -19.68 33.60 16.10
CA PHE A 540 -18.38 33.01 16.40
C PHE A 540 -18.51 31.52 16.71
N THR A 541 -19.49 31.13 17.51
CA THR A 541 -19.77 29.73 17.87
C THR A 541 -20.07 28.90 16.61
N ALA A 542 -20.96 29.37 15.72
CA ALA A 542 -21.28 28.65 14.47
C ALA A 542 -20.08 28.55 13.53
N ALA A 543 -19.25 29.62 13.45
CA ALA A 543 -18.04 29.60 12.64
C ALA A 543 -16.95 28.67 13.20
N ALA A 544 -16.84 28.53 14.51
CA ALA A 544 -15.92 27.61 15.16
C ALA A 544 -16.43 26.15 15.20
N ALA A 545 -17.74 25.96 15.23
CA ALA A 545 -18.34 24.64 15.25
C ALA A 545 -18.09 23.86 13.94
N LEU A 546 -18.08 24.52 12.77
CA LEU A 546 -17.88 23.85 11.49
C LEU A 546 -16.53 23.10 11.40
N PRO A 547 -15.36 23.70 11.70
CA PRO A 547 -14.10 22.96 11.75
C PRO A 547 -14.09 21.80 12.75
N LEU A 548 -14.74 21.96 13.90
CA LEU A 548 -14.82 20.92 14.92
C LEU A 548 -15.73 19.76 14.50
N LEU A 549 -16.87 20.05 13.86
CA LEU A 549 -17.75 19.02 13.28
C LEU A 549 -17.00 18.20 12.23
N LEU A 550 -16.26 18.87 11.35
CA LEU A 550 -15.46 18.19 10.33
C LEU A 550 -14.33 17.37 10.95
N ALA A 551 -13.61 17.92 11.92
CA ALA A 551 -12.58 17.18 12.64
C ALA A 551 -13.13 15.94 13.32
N TRP A 552 -14.28 16.05 13.97
CA TRP A 552 -14.94 14.92 14.62
C TRP A 552 -15.30 13.83 13.59
N GLN A 553 -15.98 14.20 12.51
CA GLN A 553 -16.39 13.25 11.47
C GLN A 553 -15.18 12.54 10.85
N SER A 554 -14.15 13.29 10.47
CA SER A 554 -12.92 12.73 9.89
C SER A 554 -12.15 11.87 10.89
N SER A 555 -12.11 12.26 12.18
CA SER A 555 -11.43 11.49 13.23
C SER A 555 -12.13 10.18 13.53
N VAL A 556 -13.46 10.15 13.59
CA VAL A 556 -14.23 8.91 13.75
C VAL A 556 -13.99 7.97 12.58
N PHE A 557 -14.04 8.48 11.35
CA PHE A 557 -13.77 7.70 10.14
C PHE A 557 -12.36 7.11 10.14
N ALA A 558 -11.33 7.94 10.39
CA ALA A 558 -9.94 7.49 10.42
C ALA A 558 -9.70 6.47 11.56
N SER A 559 -10.26 6.71 12.75
CA SER A 559 -10.06 5.81 13.91
C SER A 559 -10.70 4.42 13.73
N GLN A 560 -11.70 4.32 12.86
CA GLN A 560 -12.33 3.04 12.50
C GLN A 560 -11.53 2.26 11.46
N PHE A 561 -10.60 2.92 10.77
CA PHE A 561 -9.86 2.32 9.65
C PHE A 561 -8.36 2.17 9.91
N PHE A 562 -7.75 3.13 10.59
CA PHE A 562 -6.30 3.08 10.89
C PHE A 562 -5.98 1.94 11.84
N PRO A 563 -4.99 1.08 11.49
CA PRO A 563 -4.61 -0.03 12.35
C PRO A 563 -3.92 0.46 13.63
N ARG A 564 -4.08 -0.31 14.71
CA ARG A 564 -3.46 -0.09 16.04
C ARG A 564 -3.04 -1.43 16.61
N SER A 565 -2.16 -2.10 15.89
CA SER A 565 -1.69 -3.43 16.26
C SER A 565 -0.77 -3.38 17.48
N PRO A 566 -0.79 -4.40 18.36
CA PRO A 566 0.20 -4.54 19.42
C PRO A 566 1.62 -4.58 18.86
N VAL A 567 2.58 -3.95 19.52
CA VAL A 567 3.99 -3.90 19.04
C VAL A 567 4.61 -5.29 18.91
N ASN A 568 4.24 -6.24 19.78
CA ASN A 568 4.72 -7.63 19.71
C ASN A 568 4.23 -8.42 18.50
N THR A 569 3.25 -7.89 17.71
CA THR A 569 2.84 -8.49 16.43
C THR A 569 3.69 -8.00 15.25
N PHE A 570 4.60 -7.03 15.46
CA PHE A 570 5.42 -6.48 14.40
C PHE A 570 6.54 -7.44 14.02
N TYR A 571 6.27 -8.31 13.04
CA TYR A 571 7.15 -9.34 12.50
C TYR A 571 7.80 -10.21 13.60
N PRO A 572 7.01 -10.91 14.43
CA PRO A 572 7.56 -11.77 15.47
C PRO A 572 8.25 -12.97 14.84
N VAL A 573 9.38 -13.37 15.44
CA VAL A 573 10.10 -14.58 15.03
C VAL A 573 9.43 -15.80 15.67
N THR A 574 8.99 -16.76 14.85
CA THR A 574 8.41 -18.02 15.29
C THR A 574 9.42 -19.15 15.14
N ASP A 575 9.07 -20.35 15.58
CA ASP A 575 9.92 -21.55 15.48
C ASP A 575 10.26 -21.87 13.99
N THR A 576 9.30 -21.75 13.09
CA THR A 576 9.52 -21.88 11.63
C THR A 576 10.57 -20.90 11.11
N HIS A 577 10.49 -19.62 11.51
CA HIS A 577 11.48 -18.61 11.10
C HIS A 577 12.87 -18.95 11.64
N ALA A 578 12.95 -19.37 12.91
CA ALA A 578 14.22 -19.76 13.54
C ALA A 578 14.84 -20.99 12.86
N TYR A 579 14.02 -22.02 12.57
CA TYR A 579 14.49 -23.23 11.87
C TYR A 579 15.02 -22.90 10.47
N LEU A 580 14.26 -22.12 9.68
CA LEU A 580 14.68 -21.73 8.33
C LEU A 580 15.94 -20.87 8.37
N SER A 581 16.03 -19.91 9.27
CA SER A 581 17.22 -19.05 9.43
C SER A 581 18.48 -19.86 9.75
N ALA A 582 18.36 -20.89 10.57
CA ALA A 582 19.49 -21.74 10.95
C ALA A 582 19.92 -22.74 9.85
N ASN A 583 18.98 -23.19 9.00
CA ASN A 583 19.20 -24.35 8.12
C ASN A 583 19.15 -24.04 6.61
N LEU A 584 18.61 -22.89 6.19
CA LEU A 584 18.39 -22.54 4.78
C LEU A 584 19.74 -22.31 4.06
N GLY A 585 20.67 -21.63 4.73
CA GLY A 585 21.91 -21.17 4.10
C GLY A 585 21.63 -20.19 2.96
N GLU A 586 22.34 -20.35 1.85
CA GLU A 586 22.17 -19.54 0.63
C GLU A 586 20.97 -19.96 -0.25
N ASN A 587 20.32 -21.10 0.09
CA ASN A 587 19.20 -21.64 -0.69
C ASN A 587 17.89 -20.91 -0.39
N ARG A 588 16.79 -21.40 -0.98
CA ARG A 588 15.44 -20.90 -0.81
C ARG A 588 14.52 -21.91 -0.14
N TYR A 589 13.42 -21.41 0.36
CA TYR A 589 12.24 -22.24 0.61
C TYR A 589 11.12 -21.88 -0.36
N ALA A 590 10.18 -22.78 -0.50
CA ALA A 590 8.87 -22.54 -1.10
C ALA A 590 7.80 -22.86 -0.05
N SER A 591 6.66 -22.19 -0.07
CA SER A 591 5.61 -22.39 0.92
C SER A 591 4.22 -22.32 0.32
N THR A 592 3.26 -22.94 1.02
CA THR A 592 1.86 -22.59 0.82
C THR A 592 1.58 -21.20 1.40
N THR A 593 0.49 -20.56 0.97
CA THR A 593 0.02 -19.28 1.53
C THR A 593 -0.33 -19.39 3.01
N THR A 594 -0.78 -20.58 3.41
CA THR A 594 -1.11 -20.93 4.80
C THR A 594 0.10 -21.33 5.63
N GLY A 595 1.20 -21.78 5.00
CA GLY A 595 2.44 -22.15 5.67
C GLY A 595 3.30 -20.96 6.08
N MET A 596 3.41 -19.98 5.19
CA MET A 596 4.11 -18.71 5.45
C MET A 596 3.31 -17.57 4.82
N VAL A 597 3.26 -16.41 5.48
CA VAL A 597 2.70 -15.20 4.89
C VAL A 597 3.70 -14.67 3.86
N PHE A 598 3.41 -14.86 2.57
CA PHE A 598 4.32 -14.47 1.49
C PHE A 598 4.65 -12.97 1.53
N GLY A 599 5.84 -12.61 1.04
CA GLY A 599 6.36 -11.25 1.07
C GLY A 599 6.93 -10.83 2.42
N THR A 600 6.46 -11.41 3.55
CA THR A 600 7.01 -11.10 4.87
C THR A 600 8.42 -11.68 5.08
N ASN A 601 8.81 -12.67 4.29
CA ASN A 601 10.11 -13.32 4.30
C ASN A 601 11.28 -12.33 4.15
N SER A 602 11.11 -11.24 3.40
CA SER A 602 12.11 -10.16 3.31
C SER A 602 12.38 -9.48 4.65
N ALA A 603 11.37 -9.36 5.52
CA ALA A 603 11.56 -8.79 6.85
C ALA A 603 12.43 -9.69 7.77
N TYR A 604 12.50 -10.99 7.49
CA TYR A 604 13.31 -11.98 8.20
C TYR A 604 14.61 -12.34 7.49
N ALA A 605 14.90 -11.72 6.35
CA ALA A 605 16.03 -12.04 5.48
C ALA A 605 16.07 -13.54 5.05
N LEU A 606 14.91 -14.12 4.79
CA LEU A 606 14.74 -15.49 4.31
C LEU A 606 14.46 -15.52 2.82
N ARG A 607 15.34 -16.17 2.03
CA ARG A 607 15.14 -16.31 0.59
C ARG A 607 14.00 -17.28 0.29
N ALA A 608 13.04 -16.85 -0.56
CA ALA A 608 11.90 -17.66 -0.96
C ALA A 608 11.73 -17.70 -2.48
N VAL A 609 11.06 -18.74 -2.96
CA VAL A 609 10.61 -18.82 -4.37
C VAL A 609 9.36 -17.99 -4.56
N ASN A 610 8.48 -17.99 -3.58
CA ASN A 610 7.27 -17.17 -3.58
C ASN A 610 7.42 -15.92 -2.69
N GLY A 611 6.84 -14.82 -3.13
CA GLY A 611 6.94 -13.52 -2.49
C GLY A 611 5.81 -12.57 -2.87
N HIS A 612 6.03 -11.27 -2.69
CA HIS A 612 5.10 -10.23 -3.12
C HIS A 612 5.88 -9.07 -3.77
N ASN A 613 6.18 -9.20 -5.03
CA ASN A 613 6.87 -8.21 -5.84
C ASN A 613 6.42 -8.30 -7.31
N PHE A 614 6.84 -7.34 -8.17
CA PHE A 614 6.63 -7.48 -9.61
C PHE A 614 7.45 -8.63 -10.19
N ILE A 615 6.75 -9.55 -10.83
CA ILE A 615 7.31 -10.81 -11.32
C ILE A 615 7.89 -10.60 -12.71
N ASN A 616 9.15 -11.04 -12.90
CA ASN A 616 9.79 -11.14 -14.20
C ASN A 616 9.06 -12.15 -15.09
N GLN A 617 8.89 -11.84 -16.40
CA GLN A 617 8.17 -12.70 -17.34
C GLN A 617 8.77 -14.10 -17.46
N ASN A 618 10.11 -14.21 -17.49
CA ASN A 618 10.80 -15.49 -17.61
C ASN A 618 10.64 -16.34 -16.33
N PHE A 619 10.78 -15.73 -15.18
CA PHE A 619 10.52 -16.39 -13.89
C PHE A 619 9.06 -16.79 -13.78
N GLY A 620 8.13 -15.93 -14.21
CA GLY A 620 6.71 -16.23 -14.24
C GLY A 620 6.35 -17.44 -15.12
N ALA A 621 7.03 -17.62 -16.25
CA ALA A 621 6.85 -18.80 -17.09
C ALA A 621 7.26 -20.10 -16.37
N MET A 622 8.33 -20.06 -15.53
CA MET A 622 8.69 -21.21 -14.68
C MET A 622 7.61 -21.49 -13.63
N ILE A 623 7.12 -20.47 -12.94
CA ILE A 623 6.11 -20.64 -11.89
C ILE A 623 4.82 -21.23 -12.48
N ASN A 624 4.35 -20.76 -13.63
CA ASN A 624 3.16 -21.28 -14.31
C ASN A 624 3.30 -22.72 -14.80
N ALA A 625 4.50 -23.27 -14.86
CA ALA A 625 4.77 -24.66 -15.22
C ALA A 625 4.89 -25.58 -13.98
N ILE A 626 4.88 -25.04 -12.77
CA ILE A 626 4.74 -25.82 -11.54
C ILE A 626 3.28 -26.31 -11.46
N PRO A 627 3.00 -27.58 -11.18
CA PRO A 627 1.63 -28.06 -11.01
C PRO A 627 0.85 -27.21 -10.02
N ASP A 628 -0.31 -26.72 -10.46
CA ASP A 628 -1.21 -25.85 -9.68
C ASP A 628 -0.55 -24.55 -9.12
N GLY A 629 0.64 -24.21 -9.60
CA GLY A 629 1.28 -22.92 -9.28
C GLY A 629 0.53 -21.77 -9.96
N VAL A 630 0.19 -20.74 -9.21
CA VAL A 630 -0.60 -19.61 -9.71
C VAL A 630 0.10 -18.29 -9.41
N ILE A 631 0.12 -17.39 -10.40
CA ILE A 631 0.49 -15.98 -10.21
C ILE A 631 -0.79 -15.18 -10.08
N GLN A 632 -1.04 -14.65 -8.89
CA GLN A 632 -2.20 -13.82 -8.60
C GLN A 632 -1.85 -12.35 -8.68
N TYR A 633 -2.73 -11.56 -9.30
CA TYR A 633 -2.60 -10.10 -9.41
C TYR A 633 -1.20 -9.63 -9.89
N GLU A 634 -0.48 -10.51 -10.62
CA GLU A 634 0.85 -10.25 -11.21
C GLU A 634 1.98 -10.01 -10.19
N THR A 635 1.72 -10.14 -8.91
CA THR A 635 2.65 -9.81 -7.84
C THR A 635 2.79 -10.88 -6.77
N TYR A 636 1.93 -11.90 -6.71
CA TYR A 636 2.10 -13.00 -5.76
C TYR A 636 2.21 -14.35 -6.46
N VAL A 637 3.08 -15.19 -5.92
CA VAL A 637 3.18 -16.60 -6.28
C VAL A 637 2.51 -17.42 -5.19
N ASP A 638 1.47 -18.18 -5.56
CA ASP A 638 0.71 -19.05 -4.66
C ASP A 638 0.89 -20.52 -5.04
N PHE A 639 1.11 -21.36 -4.03
CA PHE A 639 1.28 -22.79 -4.18
C PHE A 639 0.32 -23.56 -3.28
N PRO A 640 -0.46 -24.50 -3.82
CA PRO A 640 -1.28 -25.38 -3.00
C PRO A 640 -0.45 -26.50 -2.34
N GLN A 641 -0.95 -27.00 -1.21
CA GLN A 641 -0.35 -28.14 -0.50
C GLN A 641 -0.73 -29.45 -1.18
N ASN A 642 0.05 -29.85 -2.16
CA ASN A 642 -0.08 -31.17 -2.77
C ASN A 642 1.30 -31.76 -3.15
N GLN A 643 1.34 -33.07 -3.40
CA GLN A 643 2.58 -33.78 -3.67
C GLN A 643 3.24 -33.30 -4.96
N ALA A 644 2.47 -33.08 -6.04
CA ALA A 644 3.00 -32.71 -7.33
C ALA A 644 3.66 -31.32 -7.31
N THR A 645 3.05 -30.35 -6.64
CA THR A 645 3.63 -29.02 -6.46
C THR A 645 4.89 -29.08 -5.62
N ALA A 646 4.82 -29.74 -4.45
CA ALA A 646 5.93 -29.80 -3.50
C ALA A 646 7.18 -30.53 -4.05
N THR A 647 7.00 -31.45 -5.01
CA THR A 647 8.09 -32.22 -5.66
C THR A 647 8.44 -31.73 -7.06
N SER A 648 7.92 -30.61 -7.50
CA SER A 648 8.15 -30.08 -8.85
C SER A 648 9.65 -29.89 -9.14
N PRO A 649 10.17 -30.42 -10.28
CA PRO A 649 11.59 -30.25 -10.66
C PRO A 649 11.98 -28.78 -10.88
N ILE A 650 11.03 -27.91 -11.20
CA ILE A 650 11.28 -26.46 -11.32
C ILE A 650 11.71 -25.87 -9.99
N LEU A 651 11.11 -26.30 -8.87
CA LEU A 651 11.54 -25.90 -7.54
C LEU A 651 12.96 -26.37 -7.20
N ASP A 652 13.41 -27.51 -7.78
CA ASP A 652 14.80 -27.96 -7.63
C ASP A 652 15.76 -26.98 -8.33
N GLN A 653 15.44 -26.55 -9.55
CA GLN A 653 16.26 -25.57 -10.29
C GLN A 653 16.26 -24.18 -9.64
N LEU A 654 15.20 -23.82 -8.92
CA LEU A 654 15.09 -22.57 -8.16
C LEU A 654 15.72 -22.65 -6.76
N ALA A 655 16.45 -23.75 -6.48
CA ALA A 655 17.13 -23.99 -5.20
C ALA A 655 16.19 -24.01 -3.97
N ALA A 656 14.95 -24.44 -4.13
CA ALA A 656 13.99 -24.59 -3.04
C ALA A 656 14.37 -25.82 -2.19
N LYS A 657 15.22 -25.61 -1.18
CA LYS A 657 15.70 -26.65 -0.27
C LYS A 657 14.60 -27.16 0.67
N TYR A 658 13.70 -26.27 1.08
CA TYR A 658 12.60 -26.61 1.97
C TYR A 658 11.26 -26.27 1.33
N TRP A 659 10.26 -27.10 1.67
CA TRP A 659 8.84 -26.84 1.44
C TRP A 659 8.16 -26.65 2.79
N VAL A 660 7.39 -25.56 2.94
CA VAL A 660 6.73 -25.20 4.20
C VAL A 660 5.23 -25.17 4.02
N GLY A 661 4.54 -26.00 4.81
CA GLY A 661 3.08 -26.03 4.89
C GLY A 661 2.58 -25.67 6.30
N SER A 662 1.35 -25.19 6.42
CA SER A 662 0.68 -25.00 7.70
C SER A 662 0.44 -26.35 8.37
N LEU A 663 0.34 -26.38 9.71
CA LEU A 663 -0.08 -27.60 10.42
C LEU A 663 -1.52 -28.03 10.06
N ALA A 664 -2.34 -27.13 9.53
CA ALA A 664 -3.69 -27.43 9.02
C ALA A 664 -3.69 -27.98 7.59
N ASP A 665 -2.58 -27.84 6.86
CA ASP A 665 -2.46 -28.34 5.50
C ASP A 665 -2.31 -29.86 5.49
N LEU A 666 -2.60 -30.48 4.33
CA LEU A 666 -2.42 -31.91 4.13
C LEU A 666 -0.98 -32.34 4.42
N VAL A 667 -0.80 -33.37 5.23
CA VAL A 667 0.52 -33.99 5.44
C VAL A 667 0.84 -34.86 4.22
N LEU A 668 1.95 -34.54 3.54
CA LEU A 668 2.35 -35.21 2.30
C LEU A 668 2.90 -36.60 2.59
N GLY A 669 2.37 -37.62 1.94
CA GLY A 669 2.80 -39.00 2.11
C GLY A 669 1.71 -40.02 1.75
N LYS A 670 1.94 -41.30 2.12
CA LYS A 670 0.98 -42.38 1.90
C LYS A 670 0.03 -42.53 3.08
N GLN A 671 -1.26 -42.29 2.82
CA GLN A 671 -2.29 -42.49 3.84
C GLN A 671 -2.47 -43.95 4.21
N VAL A 672 -2.57 -44.23 5.50
CA VAL A 672 -2.92 -45.51 6.09
C VAL A 672 -4.14 -45.30 6.97
N ASN A 673 -5.29 -45.71 6.49
CA ASN A 673 -6.56 -45.47 7.15
C ASN A 673 -6.62 -46.19 8.52
N ALA A 674 -7.27 -45.55 9.48
CA ALA A 674 -7.60 -46.13 10.76
C ALA A 674 -8.49 -47.40 10.60
N LYS A 675 -8.20 -48.45 11.34
CA LYS A 675 -9.16 -49.56 11.57
C LYS A 675 -10.15 -49.11 12.63
N THR A 676 -11.43 -49.35 12.42
CA THR A 676 -12.50 -49.05 13.37
C THR A 676 -13.50 -50.19 13.44
N ASP A 677 -13.96 -50.51 14.62
CA ASP A 677 -15.04 -51.48 14.87
C ASP A 677 -16.43 -50.81 14.93
N GLY A 678 -16.51 -49.50 14.57
CA GLY A 678 -17.74 -48.69 14.59
C GLY A 678 -18.04 -48.10 15.97
N SER A 679 -17.22 -48.40 16.97
CA SER A 679 -17.32 -47.79 18.32
C SER A 679 -16.69 -46.40 18.33
N THR A 680 -16.91 -45.67 19.40
CA THR A 680 -16.35 -44.32 19.65
C THR A 680 -15.62 -44.23 20.97
N TYR A 681 -14.63 -43.36 21.05
CA TYR A 681 -13.88 -43.07 22.26
C TYR A 681 -14.01 -41.60 22.62
N GLU A 682 -14.26 -41.31 23.90
CA GLU A 682 -14.35 -39.93 24.39
C GLU A 682 -13.01 -39.49 24.97
N LEU A 683 -12.35 -38.51 24.28
CA LEU A 683 -11.15 -37.85 24.80
C LEU A 683 -11.57 -36.68 25.69
N LYS A 684 -11.37 -36.82 26.99
CA LYS A 684 -11.70 -35.79 27.98
C LYS A 684 -10.58 -34.74 28.14
N PRO A 685 -10.91 -33.49 28.47
CA PRO A 685 -9.91 -32.46 28.76
C PRO A 685 -8.88 -32.93 29.79
N GLY A 686 -7.58 -32.78 29.46
CA GLY A 686 -6.45 -33.15 30.30
C GLY A 686 -6.20 -34.67 30.41
N GLN A 687 -7.00 -35.53 29.78
CA GLN A 687 -6.78 -36.97 29.75
C GLN A 687 -5.79 -37.35 28.65
N SER A 688 -4.82 -38.17 28.98
CA SER A 688 -3.88 -38.78 28.05
C SER A 688 -4.29 -40.23 27.78
N VAL A 689 -4.17 -40.68 26.54
CA VAL A 689 -4.35 -42.06 26.11
C VAL A 689 -3.21 -42.45 25.19
N THR A 690 -2.62 -43.61 25.42
CA THR A 690 -1.52 -44.15 24.59
C THR A 690 -2.04 -45.26 23.69
N VAL A 691 -1.79 -45.13 22.37
CA VAL A 691 -2.29 -46.03 21.34
C VAL A 691 -1.14 -46.45 20.42
N ALA A 692 -1.16 -47.66 19.91
CA ALA A 692 -0.20 -48.10 18.89
C ALA A 692 -0.48 -47.39 17.53
N VAL A 693 0.57 -46.95 16.84
CA VAL A 693 0.47 -46.38 15.51
C VAL A 693 0.49 -47.47 14.44
N PRO A 694 -0.41 -47.48 13.44
CA PRO A 694 -0.60 -48.65 12.56
C PRO A 694 0.45 -48.78 11.43
N ILE A 695 1.61 -48.16 11.56
CA ILE A 695 2.72 -48.25 10.58
C ILE A 695 4.06 -48.54 11.28
N THR A 696 5.03 -48.94 10.48
CA THR A 696 6.44 -49.07 10.89
C THR A 696 7.32 -48.25 9.95
N GLY A 697 8.45 -47.76 10.43
CA GLY A 697 9.44 -47.02 9.66
C GLY A 697 9.11 -45.51 9.59
N ARG A 698 9.17 -44.91 8.43
CA ARG A 698 9.03 -43.46 8.23
C ARG A 698 7.61 -42.98 8.54
N LEU A 699 7.45 -42.13 9.56
CA LEU A 699 6.18 -41.59 10.01
C LEU A 699 6.15 -40.06 9.78
N ARG A 700 5.15 -39.56 9.03
CA ARG A 700 4.95 -38.14 8.77
C ARG A 700 3.70 -37.56 9.45
N GLY A 701 2.73 -38.38 9.83
CA GLY A 701 1.53 -37.89 10.48
C GLY A 701 0.73 -38.99 11.16
N ILE A 702 -0.14 -38.57 12.08
CA ILE A 702 -1.11 -39.40 12.76
C ILE A 702 -2.50 -38.82 12.51
N ASP A 703 -3.46 -39.67 12.14
CA ASP A 703 -4.82 -39.29 11.87
C ASP A 703 -5.75 -39.78 12.98
N ILE A 704 -6.64 -38.91 13.41
CA ILE A 704 -7.83 -39.26 14.19
C ILE A 704 -9.07 -38.78 13.42
N THR A 705 -10.17 -39.51 13.53
CA THR A 705 -11.43 -39.15 12.91
C THR A 705 -12.43 -38.73 13.97
N PRO A 706 -12.71 -37.43 14.12
CA PRO A 706 -13.71 -36.93 15.05
C PRO A 706 -15.13 -37.33 14.61
N VAL A 707 -16.02 -37.51 15.60
CA VAL A 707 -17.41 -37.91 15.40
C VAL A 707 -18.35 -36.97 16.16
N GLY A 708 -19.41 -36.54 15.49
CA GLY A 708 -20.42 -35.66 16.11
C GLY A 708 -20.05 -34.18 16.03
N THR A 709 -20.76 -33.35 16.78
CA THR A 709 -20.58 -31.90 16.77
C THR A 709 -20.01 -31.40 18.10
N VAL A 710 -18.79 -30.88 18.08
CA VAL A 710 -18.17 -30.17 19.22
C VAL A 710 -17.84 -28.75 18.83
N LYS A 711 -18.17 -27.80 19.68
CA LYS A 711 -17.69 -26.41 19.52
C LYS A 711 -16.32 -26.30 20.16
N THR A 712 -15.31 -26.11 19.33
CA THR A 712 -13.95 -25.81 19.75
C THR A 712 -13.71 -24.32 19.86
N THR A 713 -12.74 -23.91 20.68
CA THR A 713 -12.21 -22.55 20.72
C THR A 713 -10.86 -22.53 19.98
N LYS A 714 -10.38 -21.32 19.63
CA LYS A 714 -9.08 -21.16 18.99
C LYS A 714 -7.89 -21.60 19.87
N ALA A 715 -8.11 -21.71 21.18
CA ALA A 715 -7.10 -22.14 22.15
C ALA A 715 -7.07 -23.66 22.39
N ASP A 716 -8.11 -24.39 21.94
CA ASP A 716 -8.17 -25.84 22.12
C ASP A 716 -7.11 -26.50 21.23
N ALA A 717 -6.39 -27.48 21.78
CA ALA A 717 -5.29 -28.15 21.07
C ALA A 717 -5.25 -29.66 21.38
N LEU A 718 -4.73 -30.43 20.43
CA LEU A 718 -4.41 -31.84 20.62
C LEU A 718 -2.89 -32.01 20.62
N ASP A 719 -2.36 -32.44 21.75
CA ASP A 719 -0.96 -32.81 21.90
C ASP A 719 -0.75 -34.28 21.57
N VAL A 720 0.30 -34.56 20.80
CA VAL A 720 0.69 -35.90 20.42
C VAL A 720 2.18 -36.08 20.69
N VAL A 721 2.49 -37.00 21.59
CA VAL A 721 3.86 -37.43 21.87
C VAL A 721 4.06 -38.84 21.31
N VAL A 722 5.03 -38.99 20.42
CA VAL A 722 5.31 -40.29 19.76
C VAL A 722 6.58 -40.91 20.32
N HIS A 723 6.46 -42.15 20.76
CA HIS A 723 7.58 -42.99 21.23
C HIS A 723 7.86 -44.10 20.22
N ASN A 724 9.12 -44.44 20.05
CA ASN A 724 9.52 -45.61 19.27
C ASN A 724 9.41 -46.92 20.10
N GLY A 725 9.65 -48.08 19.47
CA GLY A 725 9.58 -49.41 20.15
C GLY A 725 10.53 -49.59 21.32
N SER A 726 11.56 -48.72 21.47
CA SER A 726 12.43 -48.71 22.65
C SER A 726 11.94 -47.77 23.77
N GLY A 727 10.82 -47.08 23.58
CA GLY A 727 10.25 -46.09 24.51
C GLY A 727 10.87 -44.71 24.44
N ALA A 728 11.80 -44.45 23.50
CA ALA A 728 12.35 -43.12 23.32
C ALA A 728 11.36 -42.21 22.59
N THR A 729 11.22 -40.98 23.07
CA THR A 729 10.41 -39.94 22.37
C THR A 729 11.10 -39.56 21.07
N VAL A 730 10.39 -39.70 19.95
CA VAL A 730 10.88 -39.38 18.59
C VAL A 730 10.23 -38.10 18.01
N ALA A 731 9.06 -37.74 18.50
CA ALA A 731 8.38 -36.52 18.12
C ALA A 731 7.40 -36.05 19.20
N HIS A 732 7.18 -34.73 19.25
CA HIS A 732 6.10 -34.07 19.98
C HIS A 732 5.52 -32.95 19.14
N THR A 733 4.21 -32.98 18.97
CA THR A 733 3.47 -31.97 18.19
C THR A 733 2.21 -31.57 18.95
N SER A 734 1.97 -30.24 19.04
CA SER A 734 0.72 -29.65 19.52
C SER A 734 0.02 -28.98 18.35
N ARG A 735 -1.19 -29.43 18.01
CA ARG A 735 -1.97 -28.86 16.92
C ARG A 735 -3.24 -28.21 17.43
N LEU A 736 -3.45 -26.93 17.10
CA LEU A 736 -4.69 -26.20 17.39
C LEU A 736 -5.88 -26.86 16.69
N ALA A 737 -7.01 -26.89 17.36
CA ALA A 737 -8.25 -27.53 16.90
C ALA A 737 -9.16 -26.61 16.11
N ASP A 738 -8.65 -25.53 15.54
CA ASP A 738 -9.41 -24.54 14.77
C ASP A 738 -10.15 -25.12 13.55
N THR A 739 -9.59 -26.19 12.94
CA THR A 739 -10.19 -26.93 11.81
C THR A 739 -10.96 -28.17 12.24
N LEU A 740 -10.96 -28.51 13.53
CA LEU A 740 -11.55 -29.76 14.01
C LEU A 740 -13.05 -29.83 13.75
N GLN A 741 -13.79 -28.72 13.90
CA GLN A 741 -15.23 -28.69 13.66
C GLN A 741 -15.56 -28.95 12.18
N ALA A 742 -14.76 -28.45 11.24
CA ALA A 742 -14.93 -28.71 9.82
C ALA A 742 -14.66 -30.20 9.49
N THR A 743 -13.64 -30.80 10.08
CA THR A 743 -13.37 -32.24 9.95
C THR A 743 -14.48 -33.12 10.55
N MET A 744 -15.02 -32.72 11.69
CA MET A 744 -16.17 -33.43 12.32
C MET A 744 -17.40 -33.41 11.43
N THR A 745 -17.70 -32.28 10.80
CA THR A 745 -18.85 -32.12 9.90
C THR A 745 -18.67 -32.93 8.62
N SER A 746 -17.46 -33.03 8.09
CA SER A 746 -17.15 -33.78 6.86
C SER A 746 -16.89 -35.27 7.08
N GLY A 747 -16.68 -35.70 8.33
CA GLY A 747 -16.27 -37.08 8.68
C GLY A 747 -14.84 -37.41 8.19
N THR A 748 -14.02 -36.41 7.91
CA THR A 748 -12.64 -36.59 7.45
C THR A 748 -11.67 -36.73 8.63
N ALA A 749 -10.50 -37.26 8.37
CA ALA A 749 -9.46 -37.37 9.38
C ALA A 749 -8.87 -35.99 9.75
N PHE A 750 -8.59 -35.79 11.03
CA PHE A 750 -7.80 -34.69 11.56
C PHE A 750 -6.36 -35.15 11.69
N THR A 751 -5.50 -34.69 10.79
CA THR A 751 -4.11 -35.11 10.70
C THR A 751 -3.21 -34.23 11.55
N ILE A 752 -2.37 -34.84 12.35
CA ILE A 752 -1.33 -34.21 13.16
C ILE A 752 0.02 -34.55 12.50
N PRO A 753 0.77 -33.57 11.96
CA PRO A 753 2.08 -33.84 11.38
C PRO A 753 3.08 -34.27 12.47
N ILE A 754 3.91 -35.29 12.14
CA ILE A 754 4.88 -35.92 13.05
C ILE A 754 6.24 -36.02 12.36
N ALA A 755 7.24 -35.33 12.86
CA ALA A 755 8.60 -35.32 12.29
C ALA A 755 9.40 -36.59 12.70
N ALA A 756 8.94 -37.78 12.35
CA ALA A 756 9.61 -39.06 12.52
C ALA A 756 9.93 -39.76 11.17
N ASP A 757 10.05 -38.96 10.09
CA ASP A 757 10.30 -39.43 8.72
C ASP A 757 11.76 -39.92 8.49
N THR A 758 12.67 -39.67 9.42
CA THR A 758 14.06 -40.14 9.37
C THR A 758 14.31 -41.47 10.10
N GLN A 759 13.28 -42.08 10.70
CA GLN A 759 13.42 -43.31 11.47
C GLN A 759 13.69 -44.54 10.58
N ALA A 760 14.41 -45.47 11.09
CA ALA A 760 14.79 -46.70 10.38
C ALA A 760 13.58 -47.57 10.01
N ALA A 761 13.69 -48.32 8.92
CA ALA A 761 12.69 -49.30 8.53
C ALA A 761 12.41 -50.32 9.66
N GLY A 762 11.13 -50.61 9.90
CA GLY A 762 10.73 -51.54 10.97
C GLY A 762 10.55 -50.90 12.35
N THR A 763 10.90 -49.61 12.55
CA THR A 763 10.62 -48.92 13.82
C THR A 763 9.11 -48.89 14.07
N THR A 764 8.67 -49.43 15.22
CA THR A 764 7.28 -49.39 15.69
C THR A 764 7.05 -48.15 16.55
N TYR A 765 5.78 -47.71 16.69
CA TYR A 765 5.46 -46.50 17.44
C TYR A 765 4.26 -46.67 18.34
N THR A 766 4.27 -45.90 19.44
CA THR A 766 3.07 -45.58 20.22
C THR A 766 2.89 -44.06 20.26
N ALA A 767 1.65 -43.62 20.17
CA ALA A 767 1.29 -42.20 20.29
C ALA A 767 0.49 -41.98 21.57
N THR A 768 0.93 -41.02 22.39
CA THR A 768 0.16 -40.53 23.53
C THR A 768 -0.55 -39.28 23.14
N LEU A 769 -1.88 -39.34 23.10
CA LEU A 769 -2.77 -38.23 22.76
C LEU A 769 -3.23 -37.57 24.04
N THR A 770 -3.11 -36.24 24.14
CA THR A 770 -3.63 -35.43 25.26
C THR A 770 -4.51 -34.30 24.71
N TRP A 771 -5.78 -34.28 25.09
CA TRP A 771 -6.71 -33.25 24.63
C TRP A 771 -6.70 -32.04 25.60
N HIS A 772 -6.35 -30.87 25.10
CA HIS A 772 -6.36 -29.60 25.83
C HIS A 772 -7.51 -28.73 25.33
N GLY A 773 -8.74 -29.16 25.54
CA GLY A 773 -9.93 -28.41 25.17
C GLY A 773 -10.86 -28.14 26.35
N SER A 774 -11.82 -27.26 26.14
CA SER A 774 -12.84 -26.93 27.16
C SER A 774 -13.92 -28.00 27.32
N LYS A 775 -14.11 -28.85 26.31
CA LYS A 775 -15.13 -29.92 26.26
C LYS A 775 -14.51 -31.21 25.71
N PRO A 776 -15.04 -32.39 26.08
CA PRO A 776 -14.61 -33.65 25.49
C PRO A 776 -14.84 -33.65 23.96
N ILE A 777 -13.99 -34.38 23.24
CA ILE A 777 -14.23 -34.71 21.82
C ILE A 777 -14.44 -36.22 21.70
N THR A 778 -15.30 -36.61 20.80
CA THR A 778 -15.57 -37.99 20.44
C THR A 778 -14.84 -38.33 19.15
N VAL A 779 -14.09 -39.42 19.12
CA VAL A 779 -13.34 -39.91 17.96
C VAL A 779 -13.72 -41.36 17.67
N ASN A 780 -13.49 -41.82 16.43
CA ASN A 780 -13.64 -43.23 16.10
C ASN A 780 -12.73 -44.10 16.98
N ALA A 781 -13.18 -45.29 17.32
CA ALA A 781 -12.46 -46.23 18.14
C ALA A 781 -12.28 -47.62 17.46
N ASP A 782 -11.33 -48.36 18.00
CA ASP A 782 -11.12 -49.77 17.73
C ASP A 782 -10.73 -50.48 19.06
N ALA A 783 -11.40 -51.53 19.42
CA ALA A 783 -11.19 -52.30 20.63
C ALA A 783 -11.09 -51.44 21.93
N GLY A 784 -11.93 -50.39 22.05
CA GLY A 784 -12.04 -49.54 23.23
C GLY A 784 -10.95 -48.46 23.34
N SER A 785 -10.15 -48.23 22.31
CA SER A 785 -9.12 -47.18 22.24
C SER A 785 -9.37 -46.29 21.00
N PRO A 786 -8.85 -45.04 20.96
CA PRO A 786 -8.92 -44.23 19.75
C PRO A 786 -8.37 -44.96 18.53
N ALA A 787 -9.12 -44.99 17.43
CA ALA A 787 -8.65 -45.58 16.19
C ALA A 787 -7.72 -44.59 15.49
N LEU A 788 -6.46 -44.95 15.30
CA LEU A 788 -5.46 -44.14 14.62
C LEU A 788 -5.26 -44.58 13.17
N GLY A 789 -5.27 -43.61 12.29
CA GLY A 789 -4.62 -43.70 10.99
C GLY A 789 -3.21 -43.08 11.03
N ALA A 790 -2.49 -43.16 9.95
CA ALA A 790 -1.15 -42.59 9.84
C ALA A 790 -0.83 -42.12 8.43
N VAL A 791 0.14 -41.22 8.35
CA VAL A 791 0.75 -40.83 7.07
C VAL A 791 2.18 -41.35 7.04
N ALA A 792 2.43 -42.34 6.16
CA ALA A 792 3.75 -42.91 5.99
C ALA A 792 4.61 -42.09 5.03
N GLY A 793 5.89 -41.92 5.37
CA GLY A 793 6.89 -41.34 4.46
C GLY A 793 7.15 -42.28 3.27
N GLN A 794 7.39 -41.68 2.10
CA GLN A 794 7.67 -42.37 0.83
C GLN A 794 9.04 -41.98 0.29
N ASN A 795 9.50 -42.68 -0.75
CA ASN A 795 10.66 -42.28 -1.56
C ASN A 795 10.23 -41.28 -2.64
N ASP A 796 9.68 -40.17 -2.23
CA ASP A 796 9.09 -39.12 -3.05
C ASP A 796 9.99 -37.86 -3.18
N GLY A 797 11.22 -37.94 -2.69
CA GLY A 797 12.14 -36.82 -2.66
C GLY A 797 11.90 -35.83 -1.52
N LEU A 798 10.94 -36.10 -0.60
CA LEU A 798 10.63 -35.30 0.57
C LEU A 798 10.97 -36.04 1.86
N VAL A 799 11.43 -35.29 2.85
CA VAL A 799 11.60 -35.74 4.23
C VAL A 799 10.99 -34.70 5.16
N LEU A 800 10.00 -35.07 5.98
CA LEU A 800 9.47 -34.18 7.02
C LEU A 800 10.51 -34.07 8.14
N VAL A 801 11.24 -32.94 8.16
CA VAL A 801 12.40 -32.73 9.03
C VAL A 801 12.08 -31.94 10.28
N HIS A 802 11.01 -31.16 10.27
CA HIS A 802 10.64 -30.29 11.39
C HIS A 802 9.13 -30.08 11.47
N VAL A 803 8.58 -30.11 12.66
CA VAL A 803 7.20 -29.75 12.97
C VAL A 803 7.23 -28.93 14.26
N GLY A 804 6.93 -27.64 14.12
CA GLY A 804 6.77 -26.71 15.21
C GLY A 804 5.44 -25.97 15.03
N ASP A 805 5.50 -24.71 14.62
CA ASP A 805 4.33 -23.92 14.22
C ASP A 805 3.96 -24.06 12.72
N SER A 806 4.79 -24.80 11.96
CA SER A 806 4.54 -25.24 10.58
C SER A 806 5.13 -26.64 10.39
N GLN A 807 4.76 -27.29 9.27
CA GLN A 807 5.41 -28.53 8.82
C GLN A 807 6.45 -28.20 7.74
N ILE A 808 7.71 -28.62 7.94
CA ILE A 808 8.82 -28.31 7.06
C ILE A 808 9.38 -29.61 6.47
N TYR A 809 9.29 -29.71 5.15
CA TYR A 809 9.87 -30.82 4.38
C TYR A 809 11.18 -30.38 3.75
N GLN A 810 12.22 -31.17 3.92
CA GLN A 810 13.43 -31.05 3.12
C GLN A 810 13.20 -31.70 1.77
N ARG A 811 13.54 -31.00 0.69
CA ARG A 811 13.51 -31.47 -0.69
C ARG A 811 14.91 -32.00 -1.04
N LEU A 812 14.99 -33.33 -1.26
CA LEU A 812 16.28 -34.03 -1.43
C LEU A 812 16.92 -33.80 -2.80
N ASN A 813 16.12 -33.40 -3.81
CA ASN A 813 16.60 -33.14 -5.18
C ASN A 813 16.92 -31.67 -5.44
N ALA A 814 16.70 -30.77 -4.47
CA ALA A 814 16.93 -29.35 -4.63
C ALA A 814 18.39 -29.06 -5.01
N GLN A 815 18.58 -28.31 -6.08
CA GLN A 815 19.93 -27.89 -6.53
C GLN A 815 20.45 -26.75 -5.62
N PRO A 816 21.79 -26.67 -5.42
CA PRO A 816 22.37 -25.48 -4.79
C PRO A 816 22.06 -24.21 -5.61
N ARG A 817 21.81 -23.08 -4.92
CA ARG A 817 21.55 -21.81 -5.58
C ARG A 817 22.71 -21.39 -6.48
N ILE A 818 23.91 -21.67 -6.07
CA ILE A 818 25.12 -21.39 -6.83
C ILE A 818 25.76 -22.74 -7.15
N ARG A 819 25.73 -23.13 -8.42
CA ARG A 819 26.12 -24.48 -8.83
C ARG A 819 26.96 -24.49 -10.11
N TRP A 820 27.71 -25.58 -10.30
CA TRP A 820 28.44 -25.85 -11.54
C TRP A 820 27.60 -26.72 -12.49
N ALA A 821 27.51 -26.30 -13.75
CA ALA A 821 26.95 -27.09 -14.82
C ALA A 821 28.04 -27.50 -15.80
N SER A 822 28.35 -28.79 -15.85
CA SER A 822 29.34 -29.39 -16.73
C SER A 822 28.80 -29.74 -18.11
N LYS A 823 27.49 -29.67 -18.31
CA LYS A 823 26.76 -29.86 -19.58
C LYS A 823 25.88 -28.65 -19.87
N SER A 824 25.71 -28.33 -21.14
CA SER A 824 24.82 -27.27 -21.57
C SER A 824 24.04 -27.68 -22.81
N THR A 825 22.74 -27.45 -22.79
CA THR A 825 21.81 -27.66 -23.88
C THR A 825 21.19 -26.32 -24.29
N VAL A 826 21.15 -26.05 -25.60
CA VAL A 826 20.56 -24.81 -26.12
C VAL A 826 19.17 -25.10 -26.64
N VAL A 827 18.15 -24.48 -26.00
CA VAL A 827 16.75 -24.57 -26.39
C VAL A 827 16.17 -23.17 -26.56
N ARG A 828 15.95 -22.76 -27.82
CA ARG A 828 15.49 -21.38 -28.12
C ARG A 828 14.01 -21.16 -27.88
N ASP A 829 13.22 -22.18 -28.13
CA ASP A 829 11.78 -22.11 -27.87
C ASP A 829 11.48 -22.16 -26.37
N GLU A 830 10.67 -21.22 -25.90
CA GLU A 830 10.34 -21.07 -24.47
C GLU A 830 9.54 -22.27 -23.97
N SER A 831 8.51 -22.71 -24.72
CA SER A 831 7.62 -23.76 -24.25
C SER A 831 8.35 -25.12 -24.17
N GLN A 832 9.26 -25.39 -25.10
CA GLN A 832 10.13 -26.56 -25.06
C GLN A 832 11.10 -26.52 -23.88
N ARG A 833 11.68 -25.34 -23.61
CA ARG A 833 12.60 -25.14 -22.50
C ARG A 833 11.92 -25.35 -21.17
N VAL A 834 10.77 -24.70 -20.97
CA VAL A 834 9.94 -24.86 -19.76
C VAL A 834 9.48 -26.31 -19.61
N GLY A 835 9.06 -26.97 -20.70
CA GLY A 835 8.66 -28.38 -20.68
C GLY A 835 9.79 -29.33 -20.27
N LEU A 836 11.04 -29.08 -20.71
CA LEU A 836 12.22 -29.85 -20.28
C LEU A 836 12.47 -29.69 -18.76
N LEU A 837 12.39 -28.47 -18.26
CA LEU A 837 12.56 -28.20 -16.81
C LEU A 837 11.46 -28.86 -15.96
N ALA A 838 10.20 -28.73 -16.39
CA ALA A 838 9.05 -29.30 -15.68
C ALA A 838 9.03 -30.83 -15.69
N SER A 839 9.58 -31.48 -16.76
CA SER A 839 9.67 -32.95 -16.83
C SER A 839 10.75 -33.55 -15.91
N GLY A 840 11.64 -32.74 -15.34
CA GLY A 840 12.81 -33.23 -14.59
C GLY A 840 13.86 -33.89 -15.45
N SER A 841 13.80 -33.72 -16.78
CA SER A 841 14.78 -34.34 -17.71
C SER A 841 16.13 -33.63 -17.70
N VAL A 842 16.22 -32.41 -17.10
CA VAL A 842 17.46 -31.65 -16.97
C VAL A 842 18.26 -32.19 -15.79
N GLY A 843 19.46 -32.73 -16.03
CA GLY A 843 20.29 -33.28 -14.98
C GLY A 843 20.86 -32.20 -14.04
N ALA A 844 21.24 -32.63 -12.82
CA ALA A 844 21.80 -31.73 -11.80
C ALA A 844 23.04 -30.95 -12.28
N ASN A 845 23.85 -31.53 -13.17
CA ASN A 845 25.05 -30.93 -13.72
C ASN A 845 24.83 -30.30 -15.10
N GLU A 846 23.58 -30.05 -15.47
CA GLU A 846 23.21 -29.50 -16.78
C GLU A 846 22.57 -28.13 -16.63
N VAL A 847 22.73 -27.29 -17.65
CA VAL A 847 22.08 -25.98 -17.78
C VAL A 847 21.43 -25.86 -19.15
N VAL A 848 20.20 -25.35 -19.19
CA VAL A 848 19.46 -25.07 -20.41
C VAL A 848 19.60 -23.60 -20.77
N LEU A 849 20.25 -23.27 -21.88
CA LEU A 849 20.50 -21.90 -22.33
C LEU A 849 19.45 -21.46 -23.36
N THR A 850 19.04 -20.19 -23.30
CA THR A 850 18.14 -19.58 -24.32
C THR A 850 18.84 -19.30 -25.64
N GLY A 851 20.19 -19.13 -25.63
CA GLY A 851 20.99 -18.80 -26.77
C GLY A 851 22.32 -19.53 -26.82
N SER A 852 23.04 -19.43 -27.95
CA SER A 852 24.34 -20.09 -28.13
C SER A 852 25.38 -19.60 -27.13
N GLY A 853 26.19 -20.51 -26.61
CA GLY A 853 27.31 -20.28 -25.69
C GLY A 853 28.50 -21.20 -25.99
N PRO A 854 29.63 -21.02 -25.28
CA PRO A 854 30.72 -21.99 -25.32
C PRO A 854 30.23 -23.39 -24.93
N ALA A 855 30.75 -24.42 -25.53
CA ALA A 855 30.41 -25.79 -25.18
C ALA A 855 30.99 -26.13 -23.80
N ALA A 856 30.17 -26.77 -22.95
CA ALA A 856 30.64 -27.33 -21.69
C ALA A 856 31.40 -28.66 -21.97
N SER A 857 32.43 -28.92 -21.17
CA SER A 857 33.39 -30.02 -21.44
C SER A 857 32.96 -31.36 -20.80
N GLY A 858 31.95 -31.38 -19.96
CA GLY A 858 31.59 -32.55 -19.16
C GLY A 858 32.41 -32.68 -17.86
N ALA A 859 33.36 -31.81 -17.61
CA ALA A 859 34.28 -31.90 -16.47
C ALA A 859 33.68 -31.25 -15.20
N SER A 860 34.03 -31.79 -14.03
CA SER A 860 33.60 -31.25 -12.74
C SER A 860 34.36 -29.98 -12.35
N ALA A 861 33.78 -29.19 -11.49
CA ALA A 861 34.42 -28.08 -10.79
C ALA A 861 34.06 -28.05 -9.29
N GLY A 862 35.00 -27.54 -8.47
CA GLY A 862 34.71 -27.10 -7.12
C GLY A 862 34.23 -25.65 -7.16
N VAL A 863 33.11 -25.38 -6.48
CA VAL A 863 32.56 -24.01 -6.31
C VAL A 863 32.60 -23.63 -4.86
N THR A 864 33.26 -22.52 -4.54
CA THR A 864 33.30 -21.96 -3.19
C THR A 864 32.78 -20.54 -3.23
N VAL A 865 31.66 -20.30 -2.55
CA VAL A 865 31.06 -18.96 -2.40
C VAL A 865 31.95 -18.16 -1.43
N THR A 866 32.46 -17.03 -1.88
CA THR A 866 33.34 -16.13 -1.11
C THR A 866 32.59 -14.89 -0.62
N GLU A 867 31.53 -14.50 -1.33
CA GLU A 867 30.63 -13.40 -0.98
C GLU A 867 29.21 -13.74 -1.45
N ASP A 868 28.21 -13.53 -0.61
CA ASP A 868 26.78 -13.68 -0.94
C ASP A 868 26.01 -12.49 -0.36
N GLY A 869 26.27 -11.31 -0.94
CA GLY A 869 25.59 -10.06 -0.57
C GLY A 869 24.31 -9.82 -1.36
N ASP A 870 23.58 -8.77 -0.99
CA ASP A 870 22.31 -8.46 -1.64
C ASP A 870 22.51 -8.06 -3.13
N THR A 871 23.57 -7.32 -3.47
CA THR A 871 23.84 -6.81 -4.82
C THR A 871 25.11 -7.41 -5.47
N ALA A 872 25.78 -8.31 -4.78
CA ALA A 872 27.03 -8.93 -5.27
C ALA A 872 27.11 -10.39 -4.82
N VAL A 873 27.47 -11.27 -5.75
CA VAL A 873 27.80 -12.67 -5.50
C VAL A 873 29.21 -12.92 -6.05
N SER A 874 30.14 -13.41 -5.22
CA SER A 874 31.49 -13.76 -5.65
C SER A 874 31.81 -15.21 -5.31
N THR A 875 32.40 -15.92 -6.26
CA THR A 875 32.72 -17.33 -6.14
C THR A 875 34.11 -17.64 -6.67
N THR A 876 34.80 -18.57 -6.03
CA THR A 876 35.97 -19.22 -6.61
C THR A 876 35.53 -20.52 -7.26
N VAL A 877 35.79 -20.69 -8.54
CA VAL A 877 35.50 -21.88 -9.31
C VAL A 877 36.83 -22.56 -9.68
N ASP A 878 37.03 -23.81 -9.22
CA ASP A 878 38.19 -24.64 -9.60
C ASP A 878 37.73 -25.69 -10.61
N ALA A 879 37.77 -25.35 -11.89
CA ALA A 879 37.19 -26.14 -13.00
C ALA A 879 38.20 -27.01 -13.70
N LYS A 880 37.96 -28.33 -13.77
CA LYS A 880 38.78 -29.26 -14.52
C LYS A 880 38.61 -29.18 -16.05
N GLY A 881 37.62 -28.44 -16.51
CA GLY A 881 37.36 -28.16 -17.91
C GLY A 881 36.30 -27.02 -18.00
N SER A 882 35.98 -26.59 -19.23
CA SER A 882 35.00 -25.51 -19.42
C SER A 882 33.58 -25.92 -19.04
N GLY A 883 32.82 -24.99 -18.48
CA GLY A 883 31.45 -25.20 -18.11
C GLY A 883 30.73 -23.89 -17.72
N TYR A 884 29.69 -23.96 -16.91
CA TYR A 884 28.91 -22.80 -16.49
C TYR A 884 28.77 -22.74 -14.97
N LEU A 885 29.01 -21.56 -14.42
CA LEU A 885 28.51 -21.21 -13.10
C LEU A 885 27.08 -20.74 -13.26
N VAL A 886 26.13 -21.42 -12.65
CA VAL A 886 24.69 -21.07 -12.62
C VAL A 886 24.39 -20.46 -11.28
N VAL A 887 23.73 -19.31 -11.27
CA VAL A 887 23.21 -18.65 -10.07
C VAL A 887 21.70 -18.59 -10.23
N ALA A 888 20.98 -19.29 -9.34
CA ALA A 888 19.52 -19.40 -9.42
C ALA A 888 18.81 -18.14 -8.88
N ASP A 889 19.30 -16.95 -9.23
CA ASP A 889 18.64 -15.66 -9.00
C ASP A 889 17.94 -15.23 -10.29
N ALA A 890 16.80 -14.52 -10.16
CA ALA A 890 16.00 -14.12 -11.30
C ALA A 890 16.84 -13.32 -12.32
N ASP A 891 16.69 -13.65 -13.60
CA ASP A 891 17.41 -13.04 -14.75
C ASP A 891 16.98 -11.59 -15.02
N GLN A 892 16.83 -10.81 -13.97
CA GLN A 892 16.43 -9.41 -14.03
C GLN A 892 17.48 -8.57 -14.75
N VAL A 893 17.02 -7.66 -15.59
CA VAL A 893 17.92 -6.69 -16.25
C VAL A 893 18.70 -5.89 -15.21
N GLY A 894 20.01 -5.85 -15.32
CA GLY A 894 20.90 -5.12 -14.39
C GLY A 894 22.05 -5.96 -13.86
N TRP A 895 21.96 -7.27 -13.88
CA TRP A 895 23.06 -8.14 -13.53
C TRP A 895 24.23 -8.05 -14.53
N LYS A 896 25.42 -8.05 -14.02
CA LYS A 896 26.70 -8.07 -14.79
C LYS A 896 27.59 -9.12 -14.18
N ALA A 897 28.43 -9.74 -15.03
CA ALA A 897 29.37 -10.74 -14.59
C ALA A 897 30.79 -10.39 -14.98
N THR A 898 31.76 -10.81 -14.16
CA THR A 898 33.18 -10.80 -14.47
C THR A 898 33.80 -12.17 -14.16
N VAL A 899 34.83 -12.55 -14.95
CA VAL A 899 35.68 -13.69 -14.66
C VAL A 899 37.09 -13.14 -14.54
N ASP A 900 37.75 -13.31 -13.41
CA ASP A 900 39.07 -12.75 -13.05
C ASP A 900 39.15 -11.23 -13.28
N GLY A 901 38.07 -10.50 -13.01
CA GLY A 901 37.95 -9.07 -13.23
C GLY A 901 37.66 -8.65 -14.68
N GLY A 902 37.82 -9.57 -15.67
CA GLY A 902 37.43 -9.35 -17.05
C GLY A 902 35.93 -9.46 -17.26
N SER A 903 35.30 -8.55 -18.04
CA SER A 903 33.85 -8.59 -18.34
C SER A 903 33.47 -9.91 -19.00
N ALA A 904 32.48 -10.61 -18.44
CA ALA A 904 31.94 -11.85 -18.95
C ALA A 904 30.48 -11.68 -19.38
N LYS A 905 30.08 -12.42 -20.43
CA LYS A 905 28.70 -12.39 -20.90
C LYS A 905 27.82 -13.19 -19.96
N LEU A 906 26.87 -12.51 -19.27
CA LEU A 906 25.77 -13.16 -18.57
C LEU A 906 24.80 -13.77 -19.58
N ARG A 907 24.24 -14.95 -19.26
CA ARG A 907 23.32 -15.70 -20.13
C ARG A 907 22.07 -16.06 -19.36
N ASP A 908 20.95 -15.94 -20.03
CA ASP A 908 19.68 -16.43 -19.51
C ASP A 908 19.72 -17.96 -19.55
N ALA A 909 19.51 -18.56 -18.39
CA ALA A 909 19.64 -19.99 -18.15
C ALA A 909 18.39 -20.54 -17.45
N ASP A 910 18.09 -21.81 -17.66
CA ASP A 910 16.99 -22.54 -17.05
C ASP A 910 15.69 -21.69 -17.00
N GLN A 911 15.42 -20.99 -18.09
CA GLN A 911 14.29 -20.09 -18.35
C GLN A 911 14.32 -18.78 -17.57
N GLY A 912 14.63 -18.76 -16.28
CA GLY A 912 14.44 -17.58 -15.44
C GLY A 912 15.61 -17.27 -14.51
N VAL A 913 16.78 -17.87 -14.70
CA VAL A 913 17.97 -17.65 -13.87
C VAL A 913 19.19 -17.30 -14.73
N VAL A 914 20.31 -17.00 -14.11
CA VAL A 914 21.50 -16.52 -14.81
C VAL A 914 22.66 -17.54 -14.80
N ALA A 915 23.46 -17.55 -15.89
CA ALA A 915 24.66 -18.36 -15.97
C ALA A 915 25.83 -17.59 -16.59
N VAL A 916 27.06 -17.95 -16.17
CA VAL A 916 28.32 -17.42 -16.66
C VAL A 916 29.19 -18.56 -17.17
N ALA A 917 29.70 -18.47 -18.41
CA ALA A 917 30.65 -19.45 -18.93
C ALA A 917 32.03 -19.26 -18.29
N VAL A 918 32.60 -20.34 -17.76
CA VAL A 918 33.92 -20.35 -17.08
C VAL A 918 34.84 -21.35 -17.78
N PRO A 919 36.04 -20.94 -18.16
CA PRO A 919 37.03 -21.85 -18.78
C PRO A 919 37.61 -22.83 -17.76
N ALA A 920 38.47 -23.72 -18.20
CA ALA A 920 39.24 -24.63 -17.33
C ALA A 920 40.27 -23.84 -16.51
N GLY A 921 40.41 -24.18 -15.22
CA GLY A 921 41.31 -23.53 -14.30
C GLY A 921 40.64 -23.02 -13.04
N LYS A 922 41.40 -22.30 -12.23
CA LYS A 922 40.89 -21.66 -11.04
C LYS A 922 40.57 -20.21 -11.34
N HIS A 923 39.30 -19.83 -11.22
CA HIS A 923 38.80 -18.52 -11.60
C HIS A 923 37.98 -17.90 -10.47
N VAL A 924 38.00 -16.58 -10.38
CA VAL A 924 37.08 -15.81 -9.53
C VAL A 924 35.97 -15.27 -10.42
N VAL A 925 34.75 -15.69 -10.15
CA VAL A 925 33.55 -15.21 -10.86
C VAL A 925 32.75 -14.29 -9.93
N THR A 926 32.52 -13.05 -10.38
CA THR A 926 31.73 -12.08 -9.60
C THR A 926 30.53 -11.60 -10.43
N LEU A 927 29.36 -11.72 -9.85
CA LEU A 927 28.13 -11.11 -10.36
C LEU A 927 27.83 -9.87 -9.53
N THR A 928 27.51 -8.77 -10.20
CA THR A 928 27.09 -7.51 -9.53
C THR A 928 25.82 -7.00 -10.16
N TYR A 929 24.93 -6.52 -9.30
CA TYR A 929 23.70 -5.91 -9.75
C TYR A 929 23.82 -4.38 -9.77
N SER A 930 23.33 -3.76 -10.86
CA SER A 930 23.22 -2.32 -11.02
C SER A 930 21.98 -2.04 -11.88
N ALA A 931 21.07 -1.24 -11.41
CA ALA A 931 19.81 -1.00 -12.10
C ALA A 931 20.01 -0.52 -13.56
N PRO A 932 19.14 -0.89 -14.51
CA PRO A 932 19.29 -0.48 -15.91
C PRO A 932 19.25 1.05 -16.01
N HIS A 933 20.11 1.62 -16.86
CA HIS A 933 20.23 3.08 -17.07
C HIS A 933 20.55 3.91 -15.82
N GLU A 934 21.00 3.32 -14.71
CA GLU A 934 21.30 4.00 -13.46
C GLU A 934 22.25 5.19 -13.64
N ARG A 935 23.39 5.00 -14.31
CA ARG A 935 24.39 6.07 -14.56
C ARG A 935 23.79 7.23 -15.37
N LEU A 936 22.97 6.91 -16.38
CA LEU A 936 22.30 7.91 -17.20
C LEU A 936 21.28 8.68 -16.35
N GLY A 937 20.54 7.97 -15.51
CA GLY A 937 19.58 8.56 -14.57
C GLY A 937 20.24 9.52 -13.59
N LEU A 938 21.35 9.11 -12.97
CA LEU A 938 22.13 9.96 -12.07
C LEU A 938 22.69 11.19 -12.78
N ALA A 939 23.26 11.02 -13.99
CA ALA A 939 23.76 12.13 -14.80
C ALA A 939 22.65 13.12 -15.17
N ALA A 940 21.47 12.63 -15.58
CA ALA A 940 20.31 13.45 -15.90
C ALA A 940 19.80 14.23 -14.67
N THR A 941 19.74 13.56 -13.51
CA THR A 941 19.37 14.21 -12.25
C THR A 941 20.39 15.29 -11.86
N GLY A 942 21.68 15.00 -11.92
CA GLY A 942 22.76 15.97 -11.64
C GLY A 942 22.71 17.18 -12.58
N ALA A 943 22.56 16.94 -13.90
CA ALA A 943 22.38 18.01 -14.88
C ALA A 943 21.14 18.88 -14.58
N THR A 944 20.04 18.25 -14.23
CA THR A 944 18.81 18.96 -13.85
C THR A 944 19.01 19.84 -12.62
N ILE A 945 19.67 19.34 -11.59
CA ILE A 945 20.00 20.14 -10.37
C ILE A 945 20.83 21.37 -10.78
N VAL A 946 21.87 21.17 -11.59
CA VAL A 946 22.73 22.29 -12.04
C VAL A 946 21.94 23.32 -12.84
N ILE A 947 21.04 22.87 -13.76
CA ILE A 947 20.18 23.76 -14.55
C ILE A 947 19.23 24.55 -13.65
N LEU A 948 18.55 23.89 -12.70
CA LEU A 948 17.57 24.53 -11.83
C LEU A 948 18.25 25.55 -10.88
N VAL A 949 19.37 25.17 -10.28
CA VAL A 949 20.17 26.07 -9.42
C VAL A 949 20.72 27.24 -10.25
N GLY A 950 21.29 26.95 -11.42
CA GLY A 950 21.80 27.97 -12.34
C GLY A 950 20.74 28.98 -12.75
N ALA A 951 19.53 28.52 -13.05
CA ALA A 951 18.37 29.40 -13.38
C ALA A 951 17.99 30.33 -12.22
N VAL A 952 17.95 29.83 -10.99
CA VAL A 952 17.68 30.64 -9.78
C VAL A 952 18.79 31.65 -9.52
N VAL A 953 20.06 31.24 -9.64
CA VAL A 953 21.23 32.11 -9.48
C VAL A 953 21.24 33.20 -10.54
N ALA A 954 20.96 32.85 -11.82
CA ALA A 954 20.89 33.82 -12.91
C ALA A 954 19.80 34.87 -12.66
N GLU A 955 18.61 34.47 -12.19
CA GLU A 955 17.55 35.42 -11.79
C GLU A 955 18.00 36.39 -10.69
N TRP A 956 18.82 35.92 -9.73
CA TRP A 956 19.29 36.72 -8.62
C TRP A 956 20.42 37.72 -9.02
N TRP A 957 21.28 37.29 -9.99
CA TRP A 957 22.44 38.08 -10.43
C TRP A 957 22.08 39.12 -11.51
N TRP A 958 21.15 38.84 -12.44
CA TRP A 958 20.82 39.68 -13.59
C TRP A 958 20.36 41.12 -13.21
N PRO A 959 19.45 41.34 -12.25
CA PRO A 959 19.02 42.67 -11.85
C PRO A 959 20.14 43.51 -11.18
N ARG A 960 21.08 42.85 -10.49
CA ARG A 960 22.19 43.50 -9.80
C ARG A 960 23.25 44.05 -10.75
N ARG A 961 23.50 43.32 -11.85
CA ARG A 961 24.43 43.81 -12.93
C ARG A 961 23.84 45.00 -13.68
N LYS A 962 22.54 45.08 -13.93
CA LYS A 962 21.91 46.25 -14.56
C LYS A 962 21.99 47.51 -13.69
N ARG A 963 21.82 47.38 -12.37
CA ARG A 963 21.97 48.52 -11.45
C ARG A 963 23.41 49.00 -11.33
N ARG A 964 24.42 48.10 -11.37
CA ARG A 964 25.86 48.48 -11.33
C ARG A 964 26.39 49.06 -12.65
N ARG A 965 25.66 48.90 -13.79
CA ARG A 965 26.02 49.54 -15.06
C ARG A 965 25.32 50.89 -15.28
N GLN A 966 24.37 51.22 -14.40
CA GLN A 966 23.66 52.49 -14.44
C GLN A 966 24.05 53.45 -13.31
N SER A 967 24.89 52.98 -12.36
CA SER A 967 25.66 53.79 -11.40
C SER A 967 27.13 53.94 -11.88
#